data_ddb4013c646448ec305170a91c570c3f
#
_entry.id   ddb4013c646448ec305170a91c570c3f
#
_cell.length_a   1.000
_cell.length_b   1.000
_cell.length_c   1.000
_cell.angle_alpha   90.00
_cell.angle_beta   90.00
_cell.angle_gamma   90.00
#
_symmetry.space_group_name_H-M   'P 1'
#
loop_
_entity.id
_entity.type
_entity.pdbx_description
1 polymer ?
#
loop_
_entity_poly.entity_id
_entity_poly.type
_entity_poly.pdbx_seq_one_letter_code
_entity_poly.pdbx_strand_id
1 'polypeptide(L)'
;MNLALIITTYNRPDYLKKCFDSILRSDIPKGATILISDDCSDDKETLNLIHDFKLGKCQVVKLFHDEKQKIYGSLKLAIDYAIKVFKADTFINLDSDAVIRNDYFTRILELHSKFSHAIVTGFHCQTKNADGSERHNIIDVYDTFCTKKSVGGINMVFGFESLNKYIFPALDKCILDKQGNWDQLACLNSMNDGIPIVCNIPSLVQHIGINSSMGHSAYEKPDTAESFVALKLSMVTCVIIDCVNITKAIYALDKSCKDIEFGNAIILTSIPSNDPRVIIIPHLTSKEAYSEFVIKNLHKYIKTEFALIVQHDGYVVNALAWDNAFLNYDYIGASWWYAEGNNVGNGGFSLRSKKLLEVAANLLSEKTAVECHPEDDVICRQNYDKLVKRGIKFAPIELAKKFSIEGWGTTDRVYDNQFGFHGGSVIFRNIPSGVDTIIINQFQGLGDVMFMITIARKYIEQGFKVLWPINPLFLDIQKHYLDIDFIDMNLLKLNYNVKYPYKVSNCWVMPFRFTDYLVGVKYKDCMKSKYMYVGDNWETWKDKAEIKFDTRKALELFNILGIKYGEKFTLINRKFRSDFSGEADIVMDLDNRNIEMVPIEGFTLIDWYLVFMAASSIHTVGTSIIYLLELLNFKKETQIHIYLREPDEKSFENYEYIMRKHSYIFHH
;
A
#
# COMPACT_ATOMS: atom_id res chain seq x y z
N MET A 1 25.00 10.43 29.70
CA MET A 1 23.65 9.98 29.27
C MET A 1 23.77 8.53 28.80
N ASN A 2 23.22 7.61 29.53
CA ASN A 2 23.12 6.19 29.19
C ASN A 2 21.69 5.93 28.71
N LEU A 3 21.49 5.95 27.38
CA LEU A 3 20.18 5.87 26.75
C LEU A 3 19.71 4.42 26.65
N ALA A 4 18.47 4.15 27.11
CA ALA A 4 17.74 2.91 26.88
C ALA A 4 16.49 3.18 26.02
N LEU A 5 16.45 2.59 24.83
CA LEU A 5 15.24 2.49 24.00
C LEU A 5 14.54 1.17 24.33
N ILE A 6 13.30 1.23 24.78
CA ILE A 6 12.50 0.06 25.17
C ILE A 6 11.36 -0.10 24.20
N ILE A 7 11.27 -1.28 23.59
CA ILE A 7 10.23 -1.66 22.63
C ILE A 7 9.45 -2.82 23.25
N THR A 8 8.18 -2.57 23.57
CA THR A 8 7.26 -3.63 24.03
C THR A 8 6.51 -4.22 22.84
N THR A 9 6.39 -5.55 22.77
CA THR A 9 5.75 -6.22 21.63
C THR A 9 4.99 -7.49 22.06
N TYR A 10 3.95 -7.84 21.27
CA TYR A 10 3.19 -9.07 21.37
C TYR A 10 2.47 -9.38 20.06
N ASN A 11 2.82 -10.50 19.38
CA ASN A 11 2.13 -11.06 18.20
C ASN A 11 1.75 -10.06 17.10
N ARG A 12 2.68 -9.19 16.66
CA ARG A 12 2.39 -8.13 15.66
C ARG A 12 3.52 -7.97 14.64
N PRO A 13 3.84 -9.01 13.84
CA PRO A 13 5.03 -9.02 12.99
C PRO A 13 5.08 -7.86 11.99
N ASP A 14 3.98 -7.55 11.30
CA ASP A 14 3.93 -6.47 10.29
C ASP A 14 4.24 -5.09 10.87
N TYR A 15 3.71 -4.78 12.05
CA TYR A 15 3.96 -3.53 12.73
C TYR A 15 5.38 -3.49 13.30
N LEU A 16 5.79 -4.56 13.97
CA LEU A 16 7.13 -4.69 14.55
C LEU A 16 8.22 -4.52 13.48
N LYS A 17 8.03 -5.12 12.32
CA LYS A 17 8.95 -4.95 11.17
C LYS A 17 9.10 -3.50 10.78
N LYS A 18 8.00 -2.76 10.62
CA LYS A 18 8.01 -1.33 10.27
C LYS A 18 8.65 -0.46 11.36
N CYS A 19 8.39 -0.79 12.62
CA CYS A 19 9.06 -0.16 13.78
C CYS A 19 10.57 -0.35 13.70
N PHE A 20 11.04 -1.59 13.56
CA PHE A 20 12.46 -1.92 13.43
C PHE A 20 13.11 -1.22 12.22
N ASP A 21 12.47 -1.26 11.06
CA ASP A 21 12.95 -0.58 9.85
C ASP A 21 13.10 0.93 10.08
N SER A 22 12.22 1.57 10.86
CA SER A 22 12.34 2.98 11.21
C SER A 22 13.51 3.27 12.14
N ILE A 23 13.77 2.39 13.12
CA ILE A 23 14.92 2.50 14.03
C ILE A 23 16.25 2.30 13.30
N LEU A 24 16.31 1.35 12.37
CA LEU A 24 17.50 1.08 11.57
C LEU A 24 17.92 2.31 10.72
N ARG A 25 16.95 3.10 10.25
CA ARG A 25 17.20 4.34 9.48
C ARG A 25 17.47 5.56 10.34
N SER A 26 17.22 5.47 11.64
CA SER A 26 17.29 6.62 12.53
C SER A 26 18.72 7.01 12.93
N ASP A 27 18.83 8.20 13.48
CA ASP A 27 20.03 8.79 14.04
C ASP A 27 20.31 8.32 15.48
N ILE A 28 19.87 7.10 15.86
CA ILE A 28 20.10 6.57 17.21
C ILE A 28 21.57 6.66 17.62
N PRO A 29 21.89 7.19 18.80
CA PRO A 29 23.27 7.39 19.23
C PRO A 29 24.06 6.09 19.32
N LYS A 30 25.34 6.14 18.95
CA LYS A 30 26.25 5.02 19.16
C LYS A 30 26.37 4.71 20.67
N GLY A 31 26.27 3.45 21.04
CA GLY A 31 26.34 3.00 22.43
C GLY A 31 25.01 3.04 23.18
N ALA A 32 23.91 3.46 22.55
CA ALA A 32 22.58 3.28 23.12
C ALA A 32 22.25 1.79 23.31
N THR A 33 21.45 1.47 24.33
CA THR A 33 20.93 0.13 24.55
C THR A 33 19.51 0.03 24.03
N ILE A 34 19.22 -0.97 23.21
CA ILE A 34 17.87 -1.28 22.73
C ILE A 34 17.39 -2.53 23.45
N LEU A 35 16.29 -2.42 24.20
CA LEU A 35 15.65 -3.54 24.86
C LEU A 35 14.35 -3.87 24.16
N ILE A 36 14.23 -5.08 23.63
CA ILE A 36 13.01 -5.60 23.05
C ILE A 36 12.38 -6.51 24.08
N SER A 37 11.23 -6.09 24.63
CA SER A 37 10.51 -6.81 25.69
C SER A 37 9.29 -7.48 25.07
N ASP A 38 9.37 -8.79 24.87
CA ASP A 38 8.32 -9.62 24.28
C ASP A 38 7.39 -10.19 25.36
N ASP A 39 6.09 -9.86 25.25
CA ASP A 39 5.06 -10.25 26.22
C ASP A 39 4.50 -11.66 25.96
N CYS A 40 5.37 -12.67 25.85
CA CYS A 40 4.99 -14.07 25.62
C CYS A 40 4.31 -14.29 24.25
N SER A 41 4.95 -13.85 23.16
CA SER A 41 4.49 -14.11 21.81
C SER A 41 4.58 -15.59 21.45
N ASP A 42 3.58 -16.09 20.73
CA ASP A 42 3.54 -17.45 20.16
C ASP A 42 3.60 -17.42 18.61
N ASP A 43 3.52 -16.24 18.02
CA ASP A 43 3.67 -16.03 16.57
C ASP A 43 5.14 -16.18 16.16
N LYS A 44 5.41 -17.14 15.26
CA LYS A 44 6.77 -17.46 14.79
C LYS A 44 7.44 -16.33 14.05
N GLU A 45 6.70 -15.55 13.28
CA GLU A 45 7.24 -14.43 12.50
C GLU A 45 7.69 -13.29 13.43
N THR A 46 6.90 -12.98 14.46
CA THR A 46 7.26 -12.02 15.52
C THR A 46 8.56 -12.46 16.22
N LEU A 47 8.64 -13.73 16.63
CA LEU A 47 9.83 -14.25 17.30
C LEU A 47 11.07 -14.23 16.41
N ASN A 48 10.94 -14.59 15.13
CA ASN A 48 12.04 -14.51 14.15
C ASN A 48 12.53 -13.07 13.97
N LEU A 49 11.63 -12.10 13.81
CA LEU A 49 11.99 -10.68 13.70
C LEU A 49 12.76 -10.19 14.92
N ILE A 50 12.34 -10.58 16.14
CA ILE A 50 13.06 -10.24 17.36
C ILE A 50 14.45 -10.90 17.37
N HIS A 51 14.55 -12.21 17.06
CA HIS A 51 15.82 -12.92 17.03
C HIS A 51 16.81 -12.34 16.03
N ASP A 52 16.34 -11.91 14.86
CA ASP A 52 17.18 -11.41 13.77
C ASP A 52 17.56 -9.95 13.93
N PHE A 53 16.83 -9.16 14.73
CA PHE A 53 17.09 -7.74 14.88
C PHE A 53 18.47 -7.48 15.49
N LYS A 54 19.30 -6.72 14.76
CA LYS A 54 20.65 -6.31 15.17
C LYS A 54 20.93 -4.90 14.67
N LEU A 55 21.65 -4.14 15.46
CA LEU A 55 22.13 -2.81 15.08
C LEU A 55 23.56 -2.62 15.62
N GLY A 56 24.57 -2.77 14.75
CA GLY A 56 25.98 -2.88 15.14
C GLY A 56 26.57 -1.69 15.93
N LYS A 57 25.91 -0.53 15.90
CA LYS A 57 26.30 0.64 16.70
C LYS A 57 25.68 0.68 18.11
N CYS A 58 24.75 -0.22 18.40
CA CYS A 58 23.98 -0.30 19.64
C CYS A 58 24.10 -1.68 20.28
N GLN A 59 23.90 -1.76 21.60
CA GLN A 59 23.66 -3.03 22.26
C GLN A 59 22.19 -3.39 22.16
N VAL A 60 21.87 -4.60 21.68
CA VAL A 60 20.50 -5.09 21.57
C VAL A 60 20.29 -6.22 22.56
N VAL A 61 19.30 -6.07 23.44
CA VAL A 61 18.88 -7.04 24.45
C VAL A 61 17.46 -7.50 24.14
N LYS A 62 17.22 -8.79 24.21
CA LYS A 62 15.95 -9.44 23.94
C LYS A 62 15.45 -10.09 25.20
N LEU A 63 14.35 -9.60 25.74
CA LEU A 63 13.71 -10.08 26.95
C LEU A 63 12.43 -10.83 26.55
N PHE A 64 12.44 -12.15 26.71
CA PHE A 64 11.26 -12.99 26.47
C PHE A 64 10.65 -13.35 27.83
N HIS A 65 9.35 -13.07 27.97
CA HIS A 65 8.64 -13.41 29.21
C HIS A 65 7.98 -14.78 29.06
N ASP A 66 8.05 -15.59 30.13
CA ASP A 66 7.42 -16.91 30.17
C ASP A 66 5.90 -16.84 30.39
N GLU A 67 5.42 -15.70 30.93
CA GLU A 67 4.03 -15.42 31.18
C GLU A 67 3.68 -14.00 30.75
N LYS A 68 2.43 -13.76 30.31
CA LYS A 68 1.94 -12.42 29.93
C LYS A 68 2.00 -11.43 31.08
N GLN A 69 2.84 -10.43 30.94
CA GLN A 69 3.01 -9.33 31.89
C GLN A 69 2.10 -8.13 31.57
N LYS A 70 1.46 -8.15 30.40
CA LYS A 70 0.84 -6.99 29.76
C LYS A 70 1.85 -5.85 29.57
N ILE A 71 1.47 -4.83 28.81
CA ILE A 71 2.38 -3.73 28.44
C ILE A 71 3.06 -3.08 29.65
N TYR A 72 2.33 -2.87 30.73
CA TYR A 72 2.86 -2.21 31.94
C TYR A 72 3.88 -3.07 32.70
N GLY A 73 3.68 -4.37 32.77
CA GLY A 73 4.63 -5.30 33.39
C GLY A 73 5.89 -5.47 32.54
N SER A 74 5.72 -5.72 31.24
CA SER A 74 6.83 -5.82 30.28
C SER A 74 7.69 -4.58 30.24
N LEU A 75 7.07 -3.38 30.25
CA LEU A 75 7.78 -2.10 30.29
C LEU A 75 8.56 -1.94 31.59
N LYS A 76 7.93 -2.20 32.74
CA LYS A 76 8.61 -2.08 34.04
C LYS A 76 9.82 -2.98 34.17
N LEU A 77 9.67 -4.26 33.78
CA LEU A 77 10.78 -5.24 33.82
C LEU A 77 11.95 -4.79 32.92
N ALA A 78 11.65 -4.26 31.72
CA ALA A 78 12.68 -3.73 30.82
C ALA A 78 13.39 -2.49 31.39
N ILE A 79 12.67 -1.57 32.04
CA ILE A 79 13.24 -0.39 32.71
C ILE A 79 14.15 -0.85 33.87
N ASP A 80 13.67 -1.73 34.75
CA ASP A 80 14.43 -2.27 35.87
C ASP A 80 15.72 -2.95 35.39
N TYR A 81 15.64 -3.73 34.30
CA TYR A 81 16.80 -4.37 33.70
C TYR A 81 17.79 -3.32 33.14
N ALA A 82 17.33 -2.30 32.45
CA ALA A 82 18.15 -1.22 31.92
C ALA A 82 18.91 -0.48 33.04
N ILE A 83 18.25 -0.19 34.14
CA ILE A 83 18.86 0.46 35.31
C ILE A 83 19.92 -0.44 35.94
N LYS A 84 19.58 -1.70 36.23
CA LYS A 84 20.45 -2.62 36.95
C LYS A 84 21.70 -2.98 36.13
N VAL A 85 21.52 -3.30 34.86
CA VAL A 85 22.59 -3.86 34.02
C VAL A 85 23.36 -2.78 33.28
N PHE A 86 22.68 -1.80 32.68
CA PHE A 86 23.32 -0.81 31.83
C PHE A 86 23.49 0.56 32.48
N LYS A 87 23.01 0.74 33.70
CA LYS A 87 23.04 2.03 34.40
C LYS A 87 22.39 3.14 33.56
N ALA A 88 21.31 2.79 32.84
CA ALA A 88 20.56 3.74 32.05
C ALA A 88 20.01 4.88 32.92
N ASP A 89 20.08 6.10 32.41
CA ASP A 89 19.63 7.33 33.08
C ASP A 89 18.56 8.08 32.25
N THR A 90 18.40 7.70 31.00
CA THR A 90 17.43 8.26 30.05
C THR A 90 16.72 7.11 29.35
N PHE A 91 15.40 7.13 29.35
CA PHE A 91 14.55 6.06 28.87
C PHE A 91 13.60 6.56 27.79
N ILE A 92 13.44 5.79 26.74
CA ILE A 92 12.46 5.99 25.67
C ILE A 92 11.59 4.75 25.57
N ASN A 93 10.30 4.88 25.87
CA ASN A 93 9.30 3.88 25.49
C ASN A 93 8.89 4.11 24.04
N LEU A 94 8.82 3.03 23.27
CA LEU A 94 8.30 3.04 21.90
C LEU A 94 7.49 1.76 21.68
N ASP A 95 6.20 1.90 21.36
CA ASP A 95 5.36 0.76 21.05
C ASP A 95 5.73 0.13 19.71
N SER A 96 5.54 -1.18 19.58
CA SER A 96 5.91 -1.96 18.38
C SER A 96 5.12 -1.59 17.12
N ASP A 97 4.04 -0.82 17.25
CA ASP A 97 3.24 -0.28 16.16
C ASP A 97 3.44 1.24 15.94
N ALA A 98 4.60 1.73 16.35
CA ALA A 98 5.04 3.09 16.10
C ALA A 98 6.20 3.12 15.11
N VAL A 99 6.23 4.13 14.25
CA VAL A 99 7.37 4.44 13.37
C VAL A 99 7.94 5.80 13.73
N ILE A 100 9.26 5.93 13.70
CA ILE A 100 9.97 7.16 14.05
C ILE A 100 10.60 7.81 12.83
N ARG A 101 10.73 9.13 12.87
CA ARG A 101 11.44 9.91 11.85
C ARG A 101 12.96 9.65 11.93
N ASN A 102 13.67 9.81 10.83
CA ASN A 102 15.10 9.49 10.77
C ASN A 102 15.98 10.39 11.66
N ASP A 103 15.55 11.61 12.00
CA ASP A 103 16.22 12.53 12.94
C ASP A 103 15.59 12.55 14.35
N TYR A 104 14.87 11.50 14.70
CA TYR A 104 14.12 11.39 15.95
C TYR A 104 14.98 11.59 17.18
N PHE A 105 16.09 10.86 17.28
CA PHE A 105 16.91 10.88 18.51
C PHE A 105 17.59 12.22 18.74
N THR A 106 18.16 12.85 17.72
CA THR A 106 18.71 14.19 17.83
C THR A 106 17.68 15.18 18.38
N ARG A 107 16.48 15.18 17.78
CA ARG A 107 15.42 16.13 18.13
C ARG A 107 14.82 15.86 19.52
N ILE A 108 14.50 14.61 19.80
CA ILE A 108 13.81 14.27 21.05
C ILE A 108 14.73 14.40 22.27
N LEU A 109 16.01 14.05 22.12
CA LEU A 109 16.99 14.18 23.19
C LEU A 109 17.37 15.65 23.46
N GLU A 110 17.42 16.49 22.41
CA GLU A 110 17.54 17.93 22.58
C GLU A 110 16.36 18.51 23.38
N LEU A 111 15.13 18.12 23.03
CA LEU A 111 13.94 18.53 23.75
C LEU A 111 13.95 18.03 25.20
N HIS A 112 14.26 16.75 25.41
CA HIS A 112 14.36 16.17 26.75
C HIS A 112 15.43 16.84 27.61
N SER A 113 16.57 17.25 27.04
CA SER A 113 17.60 17.95 27.79
C SER A 113 17.15 19.30 28.35
N LYS A 114 16.21 19.97 27.68
CA LYS A 114 15.59 21.23 28.13
C LYS A 114 14.51 21.00 29.20
N PHE A 115 13.87 19.84 29.20
CA PHE A 115 12.74 19.51 30.07
C PHE A 115 12.93 18.15 30.77
N SER A 116 14.09 17.90 31.34
CA SER A 116 14.49 16.61 31.92
C SER A 116 13.64 16.14 33.11
N HIS A 117 12.93 17.06 33.77
CA HIS A 117 12.01 16.80 34.88
C HIS A 117 10.61 16.41 34.42
N ALA A 118 10.27 16.65 33.15
CA ALA A 118 8.95 16.36 32.57
C ALA A 118 8.93 15.04 31.80
N ILE A 119 7.74 14.55 31.47
CA ILE A 119 7.54 13.54 30.42
C ILE A 119 7.59 14.28 29.08
N VAL A 120 8.46 13.81 28.18
CA VAL A 120 8.59 14.35 26.82
C VAL A 120 8.08 13.31 25.83
N THR A 121 7.48 13.75 24.73
CA THR A 121 7.04 12.85 23.65
C THR A 121 7.36 13.41 22.27
N GLY A 122 7.69 12.50 21.34
CA GLY A 122 7.77 12.79 19.92
C GLY A 122 6.43 12.62 19.20
N PHE A 123 5.41 12.07 19.86
CA PHE A 123 4.12 11.77 19.27
C PHE A 123 3.11 12.91 19.49
N HIS A 124 2.89 13.72 18.47
CA HIS A 124 1.88 14.78 18.47
C HIS A 124 0.55 14.25 17.91
N CYS A 125 -0.25 13.60 18.76
CA CYS A 125 -1.60 13.14 18.39
C CYS A 125 -2.51 14.33 18.08
N GLN A 126 -3.18 14.28 16.93
CA GLN A 126 -4.14 15.29 16.45
C GLN A 126 -5.55 14.68 16.22
N THR A 127 -5.74 13.44 16.64
CA THR A 127 -7.04 12.74 16.56
C THR A 127 -8.05 13.43 17.47
N LYS A 128 -9.24 13.67 16.92
CA LYS A 128 -10.38 14.24 17.64
C LYS A 128 -11.33 13.15 18.10
N ASN A 129 -11.97 13.38 19.25
CA ASN A 129 -13.09 12.60 19.75
C ASN A 129 -14.34 12.76 18.85
N ALA A 130 -15.35 11.93 19.05
CA ALA A 130 -16.60 11.97 18.28
C ALA A 130 -17.34 13.31 18.38
N ASP A 131 -17.18 14.04 19.50
CA ASP A 131 -17.75 15.37 19.74
C ASP A 131 -16.94 16.53 19.14
N GLY A 132 -15.82 16.22 18.42
CA GLY A 132 -14.93 17.19 17.82
C GLY A 132 -13.88 17.79 18.77
N SER A 133 -13.90 17.44 20.07
CA SER A 133 -12.87 17.84 21.02
C SER A 133 -11.55 17.13 20.76
N GLU A 134 -10.43 17.75 21.15
CA GLU A 134 -9.13 17.11 21.06
C GLU A 134 -8.99 15.99 22.10
N ARG A 135 -8.51 14.80 21.64
CA ARG A 135 -8.29 13.65 22.53
C ARG A 135 -7.20 13.95 23.57
N HIS A 136 -6.18 14.70 23.19
CA HIS A 136 -5.09 15.13 24.05
C HIS A 136 -4.98 16.65 24.01
N ASN A 137 -5.60 17.31 25.00
CA ASN A 137 -5.71 18.77 25.05
C ASN A 137 -4.35 19.45 25.09
N ILE A 138 -4.13 20.39 24.16
CA ILE A 138 -3.00 21.29 24.15
C ILE A 138 -3.21 22.38 25.21
N ILE A 139 -2.15 22.74 25.94
CA ILE A 139 -2.13 23.84 26.90
C ILE A 139 -1.53 25.08 26.23
N ASP A 140 -0.27 24.98 25.78
CA ASP A 140 0.45 26.06 25.12
C ASP A 140 1.17 25.54 23.86
N VAL A 141 1.38 26.43 22.88
CA VAL A 141 2.09 26.14 21.63
C VAL A 141 3.29 27.06 21.48
N TYR A 142 4.44 26.49 21.14
CA TYR A 142 5.70 27.16 20.87
C TYR A 142 6.19 26.77 19.45
N ASP A 143 7.28 27.36 18.97
CA ASP A 143 7.76 27.15 17.60
C ASP A 143 8.08 25.69 17.27
N THR A 144 8.64 24.94 18.23
CA THR A 144 9.14 23.57 17.99
C THR A 144 8.54 22.52 18.93
N PHE A 145 7.70 22.93 19.86
CA PHE A 145 7.01 22.03 20.79
C PHE A 145 5.70 22.64 21.29
N CYS A 146 4.87 21.82 21.87
CA CYS A 146 3.69 22.25 22.64
C CYS A 146 3.68 21.57 24.01
N THR A 147 2.86 22.09 24.91
CA THR A 147 2.54 21.42 26.17
C THR A 147 1.13 20.85 26.13
N LYS A 148 0.94 19.67 26.72
CA LYS A 148 -0.32 18.92 26.71
C LYS A 148 -0.69 18.42 28.09
N LYS A 149 -1.99 18.17 28.31
CA LYS A 149 -2.49 17.53 29.54
C LYS A 149 -2.21 16.03 29.57
N SER A 150 -2.22 15.38 28.40
CA SER A 150 -1.98 13.93 28.27
C SER A 150 -1.40 13.57 26.92
N VAL A 151 -0.83 12.38 26.82
CA VAL A 151 -0.41 11.71 25.58
C VAL A 151 -0.64 10.21 25.73
N GLY A 152 -0.75 9.49 24.62
CA GLY A 152 -0.80 8.02 24.62
C GLY A 152 0.58 7.41 24.91
N GLY A 153 0.58 6.18 25.41
CA GLY A 153 1.78 5.41 25.77
C GLY A 153 2.65 4.99 24.59
N ILE A 154 2.30 5.39 23.37
CA ILE A 154 2.97 5.04 22.11
C ILE A 154 4.44 5.45 22.11
N ASN A 155 4.74 6.63 22.66
CA ASN A 155 6.08 7.15 22.79
C ASN A 155 6.18 8.13 23.97
N MET A 156 7.02 7.79 24.94
CA MET A 156 7.35 8.65 26.07
C MET A 156 8.86 8.62 26.34
N VAL A 157 9.44 9.78 26.64
CA VAL A 157 10.83 9.97 27.02
C VAL A 157 10.88 10.54 28.42
N PHE A 158 11.68 9.96 29.30
CA PHE A 158 11.77 10.33 30.70
C PHE A 158 13.16 10.04 31.30
N GLY A 159 13.57 10.89 32.22
CA GLY A 159 14.76 10.70 33.04
C GLY A 159 14.41 10.11 34.42
N PHE A 160 15.38 9.97 35.32
CA PHE A 160 15.16 9.41 36.66
C PHE A 160 14.11 10.16 37.50
N GLU A 161 14.04 11.48 37.38
CA GLU A 161 13.09 12.27 38.16
C GLU A 161 11.66 11.94 37.76
N SER A 162 11.33 12.11 36.48
CA SER A 162 10.00 11.80 35.94
C SER A 162 9.66 10.30 36.02
N LEU A 163 10.66 9.41 35.91
CA LEU A 163 10.50 7.98 36.12
C LEU A 163 9.97 7.67 37.52
N ASN A 164 10.64 8.16 38.55
CA ASN A 164 10.30 7.87 39.96
C ASN A 164 9.01 8.57 40.40
N LYS A 165 8.77 9.80 39.92
CA LYS A 165 7.59 10.57 40.33
C LYS A 165 6.30 10.17 39.58
N TYR A 166 6.40 9.81 38.30
CA TYR A 166 5.23 9.69 37.45
C TYR A 166 5.06 8.29 36.84
N ILE A 167 6.15 7.69 36.31
CA ILE A 167 6.07 6.46 35.53
C ILE A 167 5.96 5.22 36.45
N PHE A 168 6.89 5.04 37.39
CA PHE A 168 6.86 3.90 38.31
C PHE A 168 5.57 3.80 39.13
N PRO A 169 5.07 4.90 39.75
CA PRO A 169 3.79 4.81 40.46
C PRO A 169 2.61 4.41 39.57
N ALA A 170 2.61 4.84 38.31
CA ALA A 170 1.57 4.46 37.34
C ALA A 170 1.66 2.96 36.95
N LEU A 171 2.89 2.48 36.64
CA LEU A 171 3.13 1.08 36.32
C LEU A 171 2.81 0.16 37.50
N ASP A 172 3.28 0.49 38.72
CA ASP A 172 3.06 -0.28 39.93
C ASP A 172 1.56 -0.42 40.26
N LYS A 173 0.81 0.69 40.07
CA LYS A 173 -0.65 0.66 40.23
C LYS A 173 -1.32 -0.26 39.22
N CYS A 174 -0.96 -0.20 37.95
CA CYS A 174 -1.53 -1.10 36.95
C CYS A 174 -1.16 -2.56 37.17
N ILE A 175 0.04 -2.86 37.67
CA ILE A 175 0.48 -4.22 38.04
C ILE A 175 -0.35 -4.72 39.23
N LEU A 176 -0.52 -3.90 40.27
CA LEU A 176 -1.29 -4.25 41.48
C LEU A 176 -2.77 -4.50 41.13
N ASP A 177 -3.36 -3.61 40.34
CA ASP A 177 -4.78 -3.68 39.97
C ASP A 177 -5.01 -4.72 38.84
N LYS A 178 -3.96 -5.25 38.21
CA LYS A 178 -3.96 -6.12 37.04
C LYS A 178 -4.72 -5.55 35.83
N GLN A 179 -4.91 -4.23 35.79
CA GLN A 179 -5.62 -3.48 34.75
C GLN A 179 -5.23 -1.99 34.79
N GLY A 180 -5.65 -1.26 33.78
CA GLY A 180 -5.51 0.20 33.73
C GLY A 180 -4.63 0.70 32.58
N ASN A 181 -4.68 1.99 32.36
CA ASN A 181 -3.92 2.72 31.35
C ASN A 181 -2.75 3.44 32.07
N TRP A 182 -1.58 2.84 32.06
CA TRP A 182 -0.38 3.36 32.75
C TRP A 182 0.01 4.73 32.25
N ASP A 183 -0.10 4.99 30.96
CA ASP A 183 0.19 6.27 30.30
C ASP A 183 -0.72 7.41 30.79
N GLN A 184 -2.03 7.14 30.89
CA GLN A 184 -2.98 8.10 31.44
C GLN A 184 -2.68 8.41 32.91
N LEU A 185 -2.37 7.40 33.71
CA LEU A 185 -1.99 7.58 35.10
C LEU A 185 -0.69 8.37 35.26
N ALA A 186 0.33 8.07 34.42
CA ALA A 186 1.57 8.81 34.41
C ALA A 186 1.37 10.30 34.07
N CYS A 187 0.56 10.59 33.06
CA CYS A 187 0.19 11.95 32.71
C CYS A 187 -0.57 12.65 33.85
N LEU A 188 -1.50 11.96 34.50
CA LEU A 188 -2.26 12.51 35.64
C LEU A 188 -1.32 12.84 36.80
N ASN A 189 -0.38 11.94 37.15
CA ASN A 189 0.61 12.18 38.20
C ASN A 189 1.44 13.44 37.90
N SER A 190 1.91 13.61 36.66
CA SER A 190 2.68 14.79 36.23
C SER A 190 1.85 16.06 36.29
N MET A 191 0.60 16.03 35.84
CA MET A 191 -0.32 17.18 35.88
C MET A 191 -0.68 17.58 37.31
N ASN A 192 -0.81 16.63 38.25
CA ASN A 192 -1.07 16.92 39.68
C ASN A 192 0.07 17.68 40.32
N ASP A 193 1.30 17.50 39.85
CA ASP A 193 2.48 18.27 40.27
C ASP A 193 2.63 19.59 39.49
N GLY A 194 1.69 19.92 38.63
CA GLY A 194 1.71 21.13 37.79
C GLY A 194 2.71 21.06 36.63
N ILE A 195 3.22 19.86 36.28
CA ILE A 195 4.17 19.67 35.20
C ILE A 195 3.44 19.14 33.96
N PRO A 196 3.28 19.94 32.88
CA PRO A 196 2.65 19.48 31.66
C PRO A 196 3.56 18.54 30.87
N ILE A 197 2.94 17.72 30.00
CA ILE A 197 3.65 16.86 29.08
C ILE A 197 4.19 17.71 27.92
N VAL A 198 5.47 17.57 27.59
CA VAL A 198 6.11 18.33 26.52
C VAL A 198 6.13 17.50 25.23
N CYS A 199 5.55 18.03 24.17
CA CYS A 199 5.35 17.32 22.91
C CYS A 199 6.06 18.05 21.75
N ASN A 200 6.90 17.34 20.99
CA ASN A 200 7.58 17.92 19.83
C ASN A 200 6.62 18.26 18.70
N ILE A 201 6.82 19.38 18.03
CA ILE A 201 6.12 19.81 16.81
C ILE A 201 7.15 20.08 15.69
N PRO A 202 6.93 19.59 14.46
CA PRO A 202 5.94 18.57 14.06
C PRO A 202 6.19 17.20 14.72
N SER A 203 5.24 16.28 14.62
CA SER A 203 5.39 14.94 15.22
C SER A 203 6.64 14.23 14.69
N LEU A 204 7.38 13.59 15.58
CA LEU A 204 8.55 12.75 15.25
C LEU A 204 8.19 11.27 15.21
N VAL A 205 6.96 10.91 15.62
CA VAL A 205 6.47 9.56 15.74
C VAL A 205 5.09 9.47 15.09
N GLN A 206 4.82 8.37 14.39
CA GLN A 206 3.50 8.02 13.90
C GLN A 206 3.06 6.68 14.45
N HIS A 207 1.86 6.62 15.00
CA HIS A 207 1.19 5.39 15.33
C HIS A 207 0.59 4.77 14.07
N ILE A 208 0.91 3.52 13.78
CA ILE A 208 0.48 2.79 12.60
C ILE A 208 -0.45 1.61 12.92
N GLY A 209 -0.71 1.34 14.21
CA GLY A 209 -1.60 0.29 14.68
C GLY A 209 -3.06 0.63 14.40
N ILE A 210 -3.67 -0.01 13.40
CA ILE A 210 -5.09 0.14 13.06
C ILE A 210 -5.95 -0.83 13.88
N ASN A 211 -5.44 -2.05 14.10
CA ASN A 211 -6.12 -3.11 14.85
C ASN A 211 -5.56 -3.19 16.27
N SER A 212 -6.38 -2.94 17.26
CA SER A 212 -5.98 -3.09 18.66
C SER A 212 -5.88 -4.58 19.05
N SER A 213 -4.72 -4.99 19.62
CA SER A 213 -4.59 -6.30 20.27
C SER A 213 -5.31 -6.35 21.64
N MET A 214 -5.79 -5.21 22.14
CA MET A 214 -6.43 -5.05 23.45
C MET A 214 -7.97 -5.06 23.37
N GLY A 215 -8.58 -5.31 22.20
CA GLY A 215 -10.03 -5.46 22.06
C GLY A 215 -10.81 -4.15 22.08
N HIS A 216 -10.17 -3.01 21.83
CA HIS A 216 -10.91 -1.75 21.61
C HIS A 216 -11.78 -1.88 20.37
N SER A 217 -13.01 -1.37 20.46
CA SER A 217 -14.00 -1.50 19.38
C SER A 217 -13.50 -0.89 18.09
N ALA A 218 -13.81 -1.51 16.93
CA ALA A 218 -13.48 -1.04 15.58
C ALA A 218 -14.08 0.36 15.24
N TYR A 219 -14.78 0.99 16.17
CA TYR A 219 -15.42 2.30 16.02
C TYR A 219 -14.59 3.48 16.52
N GLU A 220 -13.50 3.25 17.26
CA GLU A 220 -12.63 4.33 17.70
C GLU A 220 -11.53 4.56 16.66
N LYS A 221 -11.43 5.81 16.16
CA LYS A 221 -10.31 6.20 15.30
C LYS A 221 -9.00 6.02 16.07
N PRO A 222 -7.99 5.36 15.47
CA PRO A 222 -6.68 5.24 16.11
C PRO A 222 -6.07 6.63 16.32
N ASP A 223 -5.23 6.75 17.33
CA ASP A 223 -4.43 7.96 17.52
C ASP A 223 -3.46 8.14 16.35
N THR A 224 -3.51 9.29 15.70
CA THR A 224 -2.66 9.61 14.54
C THR A 224 -2.04 10.99 14.67
N ALA A 225 -0.90 11.19 14.02
CA ALA A 225 -0.19 12.44 13.93
C ALA A 225 -0.22 12.97 12.48
N GLU A 226 -1.11 13.92 12.20
CA GLU A 226 -1.24 14.51 10.85
C GLU A 226 0.00 15.29 10.42
N SER A 227 0.76 15.84 11.37
CA SER A 227 2.00 16.58 11.13
C SER A 227 3.24 15.68 10.97
N PHE A 228 3.07 14.34 11.04
CA PHE A 228 4.21 13.43 10.90
C PHE A 228 4.71 13.36 9.47
N VAL A 229 6.03 13.51 9.33
CA VAL A 229 6.75 13.28 8.08
C VAL A 229 7.83 12.23 8.34
N ALA A 230 7.75 11.09 7.64
CA ALA A 230 8.55 9.90 7.96
C ALA A 230 10.06 10.10 7.78
N LEU A 231 10.47 10.97 6.86
CA LEU A 231 11.85 11.13 6.43
C LEU A 231 12.21 12.60 6.21
N LYS A 232 13.37 13.03 6.72
CA LYS A 232 13.94 14.34 6.43
C LYS A 232 15.23 14.19 5.61
N LEU A 233 15.25 14.80 4.42
CA LEU A 233 16.36 14.74 3.45
C LEU A 233 16.83 16.15 3.08
N SER A 234 17.42 16.87 4.04
CA SER A 234 17.85 18.27 3.88
C SER A 234 18.87 18.48 2.76
N MET A 235 19.66 17.46 2.43
CA MET A 235 20.69 17.49 1.38
C MET A 235 20.16 17.11 -0.01
N VAL A 236 18.86 16.86 -0.16
CA VAL A 236 18.25 16.44 -1.42
C VAL A 236 17.23 17.46 -1.91
N THR A 237 17.34 17.88 -3.17
CA THR A 237 16.26 18.59 -3.88
C THR A 237 15.44 17.58 -4.65
N CYS A 238 14.13 17.49 -4.38
CA CYS A 238 13.20 16.77 -5.25
C CYS A 238 12.84 17.66 -6.44
N VAL A 239 13.10 17.20 -7.66
CA VAL A 239 12.92 18.01 -8.87
C VAL A 239 12.13 17.25 -9.93
N ILE A 240 11.14 17.92 -10.50
CA ILE A 240 10.44 17.45 -11.68
C ILE A 240 10.62 18.48 -12.82
N ILE A 241 10.83 18.00 -14.05
CA ILE A 241 10.96 18.79 -15.25
C ILE A 241 9.85 18.37 -16.20
N ASP A 242 8.87 19.25 -16.42
CA ASP A 242 7.71 18.92 -17.29
C ASP A 242 7.16 20.19 -17.94
N CYS A 243 7.35 20.30 -19.27
CA CYS A 243 6.82 21.38 -20.10
C CYS A 243 5.51 21.00 -20.84
N VAL A 244 4.90 19.84 -20.47
CA VAL A 244 3.72 19.30 -21.18
C VAL A 244 2.48 19.32 -20.28
N ASN A 245 2.59 18.90 -19.02
CA ASN A 245 1.44 18.76 -18.13
C ASN A 245 1.77 19.12 -16.67
N ILE A 246 1.59 20.39 -16.34
CA ILE A 246 1.87 20.94 -15.01
C ILE A 246 1.05 20.25 -13.90
N THR A 247 -0.19 19.85 -14.16
CA THR A 247 -1.04 19.20 -13.16
C THR A 247 -0.50 17.84 -12.76
N LYS A 248 0.00 17.04 -13.72
CA LYS A 248 0.64 15.77 -13.44
C LYS A 248 1.99 15.95 -12.74
N ALA A 249 2.73 17.01 -13.10
CA ALA A 249 3.98 17.36 -12.44
C ALA A 249 3.77 17.70 -10.95
N ILE A 250 2.81 18.57 -10.65
CA ILE A 250 2.42 18.92 -9.27
C ILE A 250 2.04 17.65 -8.48
N TYR A 251 1.18 16.80 -9.08
CA TYR A 251 0.75 15.55 -8.44
C TYR A 251 1.94 14.64 -8.07
N ALA A 252 2.87 14.40 -9.00
CA ALA A 252 4.02 13.53 -8.75
C ALA A 252 4.96 14.11 -7.67
N LEU A 253 5.17 15.44 -7.69
CA LEU A 253 5.96 16.12 -6.67
C LEU A 253 5.29 16.05 -5.29
N ASP A 254 3.97 16.29 -5.21
CA ASP A 254 3.20 16.20 -3.97
C ASP A 254 3.25 14.78 -3.39
N LYS A 255 3.14 13.76 -4.24
CA LYS A 255 3.29 12.36 -3.83
C LYS A 255 4.66 12.09 -3.25
N SER A 256 5.72 12.59 -3.90
CA SER A 256 7.08 12.41 -3.44
C SER A 256 7.36 13.16 -2.12
N CYS A 257 6.73 14.31 -1.91
CA CYS A 257 6.91 15.14 -0.72
C CYS A 257 5.97 14.77 0.45
N LYS A 258 4.99 13.88 0.24
CA LYS A 258 3.96 13.59 1.25
C LYS A 258 4.53 13.15 2.60
N ASP A 259 5.47 12.22 2.57
CA ASP A 259 6.07 11.61 3.76
C ASP A 259 7.58 11.95 3.88
N ILE A 260 8.06 12.94 3.11
CA ILE A 260 9.46 13.37 3.05
C ILE A 260 9.55 14.91 3.09
N GLU A 261 10.34 15.41 4.02
CA GLU A 261 10.79 16.81 4.07
C GLU A 261 12.13 16.91 3.31
N PHE A 262 12.09 17.33 2.05
CA PHE A 262 13.30 17.59 1.26
C PHE A 262 13.95 18.94 1.62
N GLY A 263 15.24 19.09 1.36
CA GLY A 263 15.93 20.38 1.48
C GLY A 263 15.41 21.42 0.50
N ASN A 264 14.87 20.97 -0.64
CA ASN A 264 14.11 21.78 -1.58
C ASN A 264 13.19 20.89 -2.43
N ALA A 265 12.11 21.45 -2.98
CA ALA A 265 11.23 20.79 -3.92
C ALA A 265 10.85 21.78 -5.02
N ILE A 266 11.17 21.46 -6.28
CA ILE A 266 11.01 22.39 -7.41
C ILE A 266 10.40 21.73 -8.62
N ILE A 267 9.65 22.56 -9.39
CA ILE A 267 9.05 22.19 -10.69
C ILE A 267 9.69 23.08 -11.75
N LEU A 268 10.44 22.51 -12.66
CA LEU A 268 11.03 23.21 -13.80
C LEU A 268 10.10 23.06 -15.00
N THR A 269 9.48 24.15 -15.45
CA THR A 269 8.46 24.11 -16.51
C THR A 269 8.40 25.41 -17.29
N SER A 270 7.89 25.35 -18.51
CA SER A 270 7.54 26.54 -19.30
C SER A 270 6.09 26.99 -19.10
N ILE A 271 5.29 26.24 -18.32
CA ILE A 271 3.86 26.48 -18.13
C ILE A 271 3.65 27.34 -16.89
N PRO A 272 3.04 28.53 -16.98
CA PRO A 272 2.73 29.37 -15.82
C PRO A 272 1.83 28.65 -14.81
N SER A 273 2.13 28.81 -13.52
CA SER A 273 1.36 28.24 -12.41
C SER A 273 1.51 29.10 -11.15
N ASN A 274 0.50 29.07 -10.28
CA ASN A 274 0.54 29.72 -8.96
C ASN A 274 1.22 28.86 -7.89
N ASP A 275 1.70 27.65 -8.21
CA ASP A 275 2.46 26.83 -7.25
C ASP A 275 3.80 27.49 -6.97
N PRO A 276 4.14 27.79 -5.70
CA PRO A 276 5.36 28.52 -5.34
C PRO A 276 6.65 27.74 -5.63
N ARG A 277 6.56 26.45 -5.93
CA ARG A 277 7.70 25.60 -6.28
C ARG A 277 8.09 25.68 -7.76
N VAL A 278 7.26 26.37 -8.57
CA VAL A 278 7.48 26.50 -10.01
C VAL A 278 8.60 27.51 -10.30
N ILE A 279 9.53 27.07 -11.12
CA ILE A 279 10.58 27.89 -11.73
C ILE A 279 10.39 27.81 -13.25
N ILE A 280 10.18 28.93 -13.89
CA ILE A 280 10.00 29.01 -15.32
C ILE A 280 11.32 28.82 -16.05
N ILE A 281 11.32 27.85 -16.98
CA ILE A 281 12.43 27.55 -17.89
C ILE A 281 11.98 27.71 -19.35
N PRO A 282 12.91 27.80 -20.31
CA PRO A 282 12.56 27.73 -21.73
C PRO A 282 11.78 26.46 -22.07
N HIS A 283 10.84 26.55 -23.00
CA HIS A 283 10.04 25.42 -23.41
C HIS A 283 10.90 24.31 -24.03
N LEU A 284 10.81 23.09 -23.48
CA LEU A 284 11.48 21.90 -23.99
C LEU A 284 10.57 21.23 -25.01
N THR A 285 10.92 21.33 -26.29
CA THR A 285 10.05 20.95 -27.41
C THR A 285 10.08 19.45 -27.75
N SER A 286 11.05 18.70 -27.20
CA SER A 286 11.22 17.28 -27.50
C SER A 286 11.89 16.54 -26.34
N LYS A 287 11.96 15.21 -26.44
CA LYS A 287 12.69 14.35 -25.49
C LYS A 287 14.20 14.60 -25.54
N GLU A 288 14.74 14.92 -26.69
CA GLU A 288 16.15 15.28 -26.91
C GLU A 288 16.47 16.60 -26.19
N ALA A 289 15.58 17.61 -26.31
CA ALA A 289 15.72 18.88 -25.60
C ALA A 289 15.64 18.69 -24.08
N TYR A 290 14.78 17.80 -23.60
CA TYR A 290 14.73 17.40 -22.19
C TYR A 290 16.05 16.78 -21.75
N SER A 291 16.57 15.81 -22.50
CA SER A 291 17.82 15.12 -22.17
C SER A 291 19.01 16.08 -22.16
N GLU A 292 19.08 16.96 -23.12
CA GLU A 292 20.11 18.02 -23.15
C GLU A 292 20.01 18.95 -21.94
N PHE A 293 18.80 19.36 -21.59
CA PHE A 293 18.57 20.21 -20.42
C PHE A 293 19.02 19.54 -19.12
N VAL A 294 18.65 18.26 -18.93
CA VAL A 294 19.06 17.49 -17.74
C VAL A 294 20.57 17.40 -17.64
N ILE A 295 21.26 17.09 -18.73
CA ILE A 295 22.72 16.95 -18.76
C ILE A 295 23.40 18.29 -18.56
N LYS A 296 23.03 19.34 -19.32
CA LYS A 296 23.79 20.59 -19.40
C LYS A 296 23.33 21.69 -18.45
N ASN A 297 22.07 21.66 -18.00
CA ASN A 297 21.48 22.82 -17.31
C ASN A 297 20.94 22.51 -15.92
N LEU A 298 20.53 21.30 -15.61
CA LEU A 298 19.86 20.95 -14.35
C LEU A 298 20.70 21.35 -13.12
N HIS A 299 22.03 21.17 -13.18
CA HIS A 299 22.96 21.52 -12.07
C HIS A 299 22.81 22.96 -11.59
N LYS A 300 22.37 23.89 -12.46
CA LYS A 300 22.20 25.32 -12.12
C LYS A 300 21.03 25.57 -11.15
N TYR A 301 20.06 24.66 -11.11
CA TYR A 301 18.85 24.76 -10.29
C TYR A 301 18.97 24.00 -8.97
N ILE A 302 19.96 23.11 -8.85
CA ILE A 302 20.16 22.28 -7.66
C ILE A 302 21.08 23.00 -6.67
N LYS A 303 20.54 23.36 -5.50
CA LYS A 303 21.30 24.05 -4.43
C LYS A 303 21.80 23.10 -3.34
N THR A 304 21.27 21.88 -3.29
CA THR A 304 21.62 20.82 -2.36
C THR A 304 22.70 19.90 -2.92
N GLU A 305 23.18 18.94 -2.13
CA GLU A 305 24.19 17.99 -2.55
C GLU A 305 23.69 16.97 -3.58
N PHE A 306 22.38 16.68 -3.54
CA PHE A 306 21.74 15.70 -4.43
C PHE A 306 20.46 16.25 -5.05
N ALA A 307 20.12 15.73 -6.22
CA ALA A 307 18.82 15.90 -6.88
C ALA A 307 18.12 14.54 -7.00
N LEU A 308 16.91 14.42 -6.47
CA LEU A 308 16.00 13.32 -6.76
C LEU A 308 15.13 13.76 -7.94
N ILE A 309 15.42 13.22 -9.13
CA ILE A 309 14.62 13.48 -10.33
C ILE A 309 13.40 12.57 -10.27
N VAL A 310 12.22 13.15 -10.44
CA VAL A 310 10.94 12.46 -10.53
C VAL A 310 10.21 12.86 -11.81
N GLN A 311 9.29 12.00 -12.27
CA GLN A 311 8.45 12.25 -13.45
C GLN A 311 6.99 11.97 -13.11
N HIS A 312 6.06 12.36 -14.00
CA HIS A 312 4.63 12.18 -13.78
C HIS A 312 4.21 10.70 -13.64
N ASP A 313 5.01 9.77 -14.13
CA ASP A 313 4.87 8.31 -14.05
C ASP A 313 6.01 7.63 -13.28
N GLY A 314 6.76 8.41 -12.47
CA GLY A 314 7.85 7.92 -11.63
C GLY A 314 8.06 8.83 -10.42
N TYR A 315 7.67 8.37 -9.22
CA TYR A 315 7.73 9.16 -7.98
C TYR A 315 7.91 8.26 -6.75
N VAL A 316 8.13 8.87 -5.59
CA VAL A 316 8.26 8.14 -4.33
C VAL A 316 6.94 7.52 -3.92
N VAL A 317 6.96 6.24 -3.55
CA VAL A 317 5.77 5.49 -3.07
C VAL A 317 5.97 4.92 -1.67
N ASN A 318 7.21 4.80 -1.20
CA ASN A 318 7.52 4.28 0.12
C ASN A 318 8.70 5.04 0.74
N ALA A 319 8.41 6.13 1.46
CA ALA A 319 9.43 6.91 2.17
C ALA A 319 10.23 6.06 3.17
N LEU A 320 9.59 5.03 3.73
CA LEU A 320 10.22 4.12 4.71
C LEU A 320 11.25 3.17 4.08
N ALA A 321 11.28 3.03 2.76
CA ALA A 321 12.31 2.26 2.06
C ALA A 321 13.60 3.05 1.80
N TRP A 322 13.68 4.31 2.20
CA TRP A 322 14.90 5.07 2.09
C TRP A 322 16.05 4.41 2.86
N ASP A 323 17.19 4.28 2.20
CA ASP A 323 18.45 3.81 2.81
C ASP A 323 19.50 4.92 2.65
N ASN A 324 20.16 5.33 3.75
CA ASN A 324 21.21 6.34 3.69
C ASN A 324 22.40 5.89 2.83
N ALA A 325 22.56 4.60 2.55
CA ALA A 325 23.54 4.08 1.60
C ALA A 325 23.34 4.61 0.18
N PHE A 326 22.15 5.08 -0.20
CA PHE A 326 21.90 5.72 -1.50
C PHE A 326 22.77 6.97 -1.70
N LEU A 327 23.04 7.70 -0.62
CA LEU A 327 23.88 8.92 -0.64
C LEU A 327 25.40 8.63 -0.80
N ASN A 328 25.83 7.38 -0.75
CA ASN A 328 27.23 7.02 -0.96
C ASN A 328 27.64 6.98 -2.44
N TYR A 329 26.68 7.18 -3.35
CA TYR A 329 26.87 7.09 -4.79
C TYR A 329 26.42 8.37 -5.48
N ASP A 330 27.09 8.68 -6.60
CA ASP A 330 26.77 9.86 -7.40
C ASP A 330 25.58 9.63 -8.34
N TYR A 331 25.26 8.36 -8.65
CA TYR A 331 24.08 7.97 -9.42
C TYR A 331 23.47 6.68 -8.87
N ILE A 332 22.15 6.72 -8.64
CA ILE A 332 21.32 5.54 -8.41
C ILE A 332 19.96 5.73 -9.08
N GLY A 333 19.49 4.70 -9.76
CA GLY A 333 18.17 4.58 -10.38
C GLY A 333 17.72 3.12 -10.33
N ALA A 334 16.84 2.68 -11.24
CA ALA A 334 16.44 1.30 -11.33
C ALA A 334 17.52 0.39 -11.95
N SER A 335 17.44 -0.91 -11.70
CA SER A 335 18.30 -1.88 -12.38
C SER A 335 17.83 -2.12 -13.81
N TRP A 336 18.78 -2.25 -14.74
CA TRP A 336 18.55 -2.65 -16.12
C TRP A 336 18.97 -4.12 -16.36
N TRP A 337 18.85 -4.60 -17.59
CA TRP A 337 18.96 -6.02 -18.01
C TRP A 337 19.96 -6.26 -19.14
N TYR A 338 20.83 -5.30 -19.44
CA TYR A 338 21.77 -5.43 -20.55
C TYR A 338 22.86 -6.45 -20.26
N ALA A 339 23.17 -7.28 -21.27
CA ALA A 339 24.19 -8.34 -21.13
C ALA A 339 25.60 -7.80 -20.94
N GLU A 340 25.87 -6.58 -21.45
CA GLU A 340 27.20 -5.96 -21.43
C GLU A 340 27.56 -5.32 -20.08
N GLY A 341 26.65 -5.32 -19.13
CA GLY A 341 26.86 -4.68 -17.83
C GLY A 341 26.43 -3.21 -17.77
N ASN A 342 26.89 -2.47 -16.73
CA ASN A 342 26.47 -1.11 -16.43
C ASN A 342 24.95 -1.00 -16.27
N ASN A 343 24.39 -1.91 -15.46
CA ASN A 343 22.96 -2.15 -15.34
C ASN A 343 22.29 -1.35 -14.22
N VAL A 344 22.72 -0.11 -13.97
CA VAL A 344 22.05 0.83 -13.08
C VAL A 344 21.81 2.12 -13.83
N GLY A 345 20.56 2.49 -14.01
CA GLY A 345 20.21 3.66 -14.80
C GLY A 345 18.81 4.15 -14.48
N ASN A 346 18.03 4.48 -15.51
CA ASN A 346 16.70 5.06 -15.46
C ASN A 346 16.67 6.55 -15.07
N GLY A 347 16.38 7.39 -16.08
CA GLY A 347 16.31 8.84 -15.93
C GLY A 347 15.08 9.35 -15.20
N GLY A 348 13.95 8.62 -15.30
CA GLY A 348 12.65 9.08 -14.83
C GLY A 348 12.42 9.00 -13.32
N PHE A 349 13.20 8.17 -12.61
CA PHE A 349 13.29 8.17 -11.16
C PHE A 349 14.73 7.84 -10.73
N SER A 350 15.51 8.87 -10.41
CA SER A 350 16.92 8.71 -10.08
C SER A 350 17.41 9.75 -9.08
N LEU A 351 18.34 9.33 -8.20
CA LEU A 351 19.08 10.23 -7.32
C LEU A 351 20.46 10.48 -7.92
N ARG A 352 20.81 11.74 -8.11
CA ARG A 352 22.06 12.18 -8.74
C ARG A 352 22.76 13.20 -7.84
N SER A 353 24.06 13.01 -7.60
CA SER A 353 24.83 14.04 -6.87
C SER A 353 25.00 15.30 -7.73
N LYS A 354 25.09 16.45 -7.07
CA LYS A 354 25.42 17.71 -7.74
C LYS A 354 26.77 17.62 -8.45
N LYS A 355 27.73 16.91 -7.84
CA LYS A 355 29.04 16.59 -8.46
C LYS A 355 28.87 15.91 -9.81
N LEU A 356 28.02 14.88 -9.90
CA LEU A 356 27.77 14.20 -11.19
C LEU A 356 27.15 15.16 -12.20
N LEU A 357 26.14 15.93 -11.80
CA LEU A 357 25.48 16.88 -12.71
C LEU A 357 26.46 17.91 -13.27
N GLU A 358 27.37 18.44 -12.48
CA GLU A 358 28.42 19.38 -12.90
C GLU A 358 29.47 18.72 -13.80
N VAL A 359 29.94 17.54 -13.42
CA VAL A 359 30.93 16.78 -14.24
C VAL A 359 30.33 16.38 -15.58
N ALA A 360 29.08 15.93 -15.62
CA ALA A 360 28.41 15.56 -16.87
C ALA A 360 28.18 16.77 -17.77
N ALA A 361 27.74 17.91 -17.20
CA ALA A 361 27.56 19.15 -17.95
C ALA A 361 28.85 19.62 -18.65
N ASN A 362 29.99 19.54 -17.96
CA ASN A 362 31.28 19.90 -18.52
C ASN A 362 31.78 18.87 -19.55
N LEU A 363 31.67 17.58 -19.26
CA LEU A 363 32.13 16.50 -20.12
C LEU A 363 31.40 16.44 -21.47
N LEU A 364 30.09 16.76 -21.43
CA LEU A 364 29.16 16.58 -22.53
C LEU A 364 28.70 17.95 -23.13
N SER A 365 29.40 19.03 -22.83
CA SER A 365 29.06 20.40 -23.25
C SER A 365 28.88 20.55 -24.75
N GLU A 366 29.74 19.90 -25.53
CA GLU A 366 29.76 19.99 -27.00
C GLU A 366 28.77 19.07 -27.71
N LYS A 367 28.11 18.14 -26.99
CA LYS A 367 27.13 17.23 -27.57
C LYS A 367 25.86 17.97 -27.99
N THR A 368 25.29 17.58 -29.12
CA THR A 368 23.96 18.05 -29.56
C THR A 368 22.84 17.46 -28.71
N ALA A 369 21.63 17.99 -28.81
CA ALA A 369 20.45 17.45 -28.11
C ALA A 369 20.20 15.96 -28.45
N VAL A 370 20.36 15.58 -29.72
CA VAL A 370 20.22 14.18 -30.18
C VAL A 370 21.27 13.27 -29.53
N GLU A 371 22.52 13.71 -29.43
CA GLU A 371 23.59 12.95 -28.78
C GLU A 371 23.48 12.89 -27.26
N CYS A 372 22.63 13.72 -26.66
CA CYS A 372 22.31 13.71 -25.24
C CYS A 372 21.13 12.74 -24.90
N HIS A 373 20.48 12.15 -25.90
CA HIS A 373 19.28 11.35 -25.69
C HIS A 373 19.50 9.85 -25.96
N PRO A 374 18.95 8.96 -25.12
CA PRO A 374 18.38 9.20 -23.78
C PRO A 374 19.47 9.55 -22.75
N GLU A 375 19.22 10.54 -21.88
CA GLU A 375 20.24 11.11 -21.00
C GLU A 375 20.79 10.09 -19.98
N ASP A 376 19.98 9.15 -19.54
CA ASP A 376 20.35 8.09 -18.61
C ASP A 376 21.30 7.08 -19.26
N ASP A 377 21.03 6.64 -20.50
CA ASP A 377 21.94 5.78 -21.26
C ASP A 377 23.25 6.51 -21.57
N VAL A 378 23.17 7.78 -21.96
CA VAL A 378 24.35 8.62 -22.23
C VAL A 378 25.24 8.74 -20.99
N ILE A 379 24.68 8.92 -19.82
CA ILE A 379 25.42 9.01 -18.55
C ILE A 379 25.87 7.64 -18.08
N CYS A 380 24.97 6.69 -17.95
CA CYS A 380 25.20 5.44 -17.22
C CYS A 380 25.89 4.35 -18.04
N ARG A 381 25.89 4.47 -19.37
CA ARG A 381 26.48 3.47 -20.26
C ARG A 381 27.52 4.08 -21.22
N GLN A 382 27.11 5.00 -22.10
CA GLN A 382 27.99 5.53 -23.15
C GLN A 382 29.21 6.29 -22.59
N ASN A 383 29.10 6.95 -21.47
CA ASN A 383 30.17 7.71 -20.83
C ASN A 383 30.56 7.20 -19.44
N TYR A 384 30.14 5.99 -19.07
CA TYR A 384 30.44 5.36 -17.77
C TYR A 384 31.89 5.45 -17.38
N ASP A 385 32.79 4.90 -18.22
CA ASP A 385 34.24 4.87 -17.93
C ASP A 385 34.85 6.26 -17.80
N LYS A 386 34.39 7.21 -18.61
CA LYS A 386 34.87 8.60 -18.56
C LYS A 386 34.44 9.29 -17.27
N LEU A 387 33.26 8.98 -16.78
CA LEU A 387 32.75 9.51 -15.53
C LEU A 387 33.41 8.86 -14.33
N VAL A 388 33.59 7.55 -14.33
CA VAL A 388 34.31 6.81 -13.28
C VAL A 388 35.76 7.33 -13.14
N LYS A 389 36.46 7.55 -14.26
CA LYS A 389 37.82 8.15 -14.26
C LYS A 389 37.84 9.56 -13.65
N ARG A 390 36.68 10.26 -13.57
CA ARG A 390 36.55 11.56 -12.90
C ARG A 390 36.05 11.43 -11.45
N GLY A 391 36.03 10.22 -10.91
CA GLY A 391 35.66 9.92 -9.55
C GLY A 391 34.15 9.90 -9.29
N ILE A 392 33.32 9.67 -10.33
CA ILE A 392 31.89 9.42 -10.19
C ILE A 392 31.65 7.97 -9.80
N LYS A 393 30.78 7.74 -8.85
CA LYS A 393 30.42 6.44 -8.30
C LYS A 393 28.99 6.09 -8.67
N PHE A 394 28.80 5.00 -9.39
CA PHE A 394 27.48 4.41 -9.67
C PHE A 394 27.13 3.37 -8.63
N ALA A 395 25.85 3.30 -8.23
CA ALA A 395 25.40 2.33 -7.25
C ALA A 395 25.47 0.89 -7.77
N PRO A 396 25.70 -0.12 -6.91
CA PRO A 396 25.61 -1.52 -7.30
C PRO A 396 24.13 -1.93 -7.53
N ILE A 397 23.92 -2.94 -8.37
CA ILE A 397 22.60 -3.43 -8.77
C ILE A 397 21.74 -3.80 -7.55
N GLU A 398 22.32 -4.45 -6.54
CA GLU A 398 21.56 -4.88 -5.36
C GLU A 398 21.02 -3.70 -4.53
N LEU A 399 21.70 -2.56 -4.57
CA LEU A 399 21.20 -1.34 -3.94
C LEU A 399 20.15 -0.64 -4.83
N ALA A 400 20.38 -0.64 -6.16
CA ALA A 400 19.44 -0.08 -7.14
C ALA A 400 18.07 -0.78 -7.09
N LYS A 401 18.04 -2.09 -6.92
CA LYS A 401 16.81 -2.89 -6.75
C LYS A 401 15.98 -2.48 -5.52
N LYS A 402 16.61 -1.94 -4.47
CA LYS A 402 15.91 -1.40 -3.29
C LYS A 402 15.44 0.03 -3.52
N PHE A 403 16.16 0.78 -4.35
CA PHE A 403 15.86 2.17 -4.62
C PHE A 403 14.65 2.33 -5.55
N SER A 404 14.64 1.64 -6.68
CA SER A 404 13.59 1.82 -7.68
C SER A 404 13.35 0.58 -8.52
N ILE A 405 12.12 0.47 -9.04
CA ILE A 405 11.76 -0.50 -10.07
C ILE A 405 11.39 0.22 -11.37
N GLU A 406 11.81 -0.37 -12.50
CA GLU A 406 11.52 0.11 -13.86
C GLU A 406 10.38 -0.70 -14.49
N GLY A 407 9.39 -0.02 -15.06
CA GLY A 407 8.27 -0.66 -15.74
C GLY A 407 8.57 -1.22 -17.13
N TRP A 408 9.72 -0.93 -17.73
CA TRP A 408 10.06 -1.35 -19.08
C TRP A 408 11.25 -2.32 -19.09
N GLY A 409 11.13 -3.38 -19.90
CA GLY A 409 12.25 -4.26 -20.25
C GLY A 409 12.70 -5.27 -19.21
N THR A 410 12.17 -5.28 -18.00
CA THR A 410 12.44 -6.29 -16.98
C THR A 410 11.38 -7.39 -17.00
N THR A 411 11.76 -8.61 -16.64
CA THR A 411 10.82 -9.72 -16.39
C THR A 411 10.07 -9.55 -15.07
N ASP A 412 10.66 -8.82 -14.12
CA ASP A 412 10.07 -8.55 -12.81
C ASP A 412 9.65 -7.08 -12.72
N ARG A 413 8.35 -6.85 -12.94
CA ARG A 413 7.69 -5.53 -12.89
C ARG A 413 6.89 -5.31 -11.61
N VAL A 414 7.04 -6.23 -10.66
CA VAL A 414 6.27 -6.19 -9.43
C VAL A 414 6.98 -5.31 -8.42
N TYR A 415 6.28 -4.29 -7.97
CA TYR A 415 6.73 -3.46 -6.87
C TYR A 415 6.84 -4.29 -5.58
N ASP A 416 8.01 -4.30 -4.99
CA ASP A 416 8.34 -5.01 -3.74
C ASP A 416 9.03 -4.06 -2.76
N ASN A 417 8.27 -3.10 -2.24
CA ASN A 417 8.71 -2.15 -1.22
C ASN A 417 9.91 -1.24 -1.59
N GLN A 418 10.21 -1.02 -2.88
CA GLN A 418 11.21 -0.04 -3.29
C GLN A 418 10.84 1.37 -2.83
N PHE A 419 11.84 2.26 -2.72
CA PHE A 419 11.64 3.66 -2.38
C PHE A 419 10.76 4.38 -3.41
N GLY A 420 10.97 4.10 -4.71
CA GLY A 420 10.17 4.65 -5.78
C GLY A 420 10.05 3.71 -6.98
N PHE A 421 9.50 4.22 -8.06
CA PHE A 421 9.32 3.50 -9.31
C PHE A 421 9.37 4.45 -10.49
N HIS A 422 9.53 3.90 -11.70
CA HIS A 422 9.31 4.61 -12.95
C HIS A 422 8.65 3.73 -13.99
N GLY A 423 7.78 4.35 -14.80
CA GLY A 423 7.09 3.70 -15.91
C GLY A 423 5.76 3.07 -15.52
N GLY A 424 4.81 3.31 -16.37
CA GLY A 424 3.42 2.99 -16.14
C GLY A 424 3.05 1.51 -16.19
N SER A 425 4.01 0.59 -16.36
CA SER A 425 3.77 -0.87 -16.35
C SER A 425 4.24 -1.54 -15.06
N VAL A 426 4.64 -0.77 -14.04
CA VAL A 426 4.95 -1.32 -12.71
C VAL A 426 3.70 -1.84 -12.04
N ILE A 427 3.75 -3.06 -11.51
CA ILE A 427 2.65 -3.74 -10.85
C ILE A 427 2.76 -3.50 -9.35
N PHE A 428 1.83 -2.74 -8.80
CA PHE A 428 1.76 -2.49 -7.36
C PHE A 428 0.89 -3.55 -6.68
N ARG A 429 1.50 -4.48 -5.96
CA ARG A 429 0.81 -5.42 -5.07
C ARG A 429 0.52 -4.80 -3.71
N ASN A 430 1.36 -3.86 -3.27
CA ASN A 430 1.23 -3.23 -1.96
C ASN A 430 0.38 -1.96 -2.02
N ILE A 431 -0.59 -1.89 -1.12
CA ILE A 431 -1.46 -0.73 -0.98
C ILE A 431 -0.72 0.34 -0.18
N PRO A 432 -0.68 1.60 -0.64
CA PRO A 432 0.02 2.67 0.08
C PRO A 432 -0.56 2.93 1.47
N SER A 433 0.28 3.39 2.40
CA SER A 433 -0.17 3.78 3.73
C SER A 433 -1.25 4.88 3.71
N GLY A 434 -2.16 4.87 4.69
CA GLY A 434 -3.28 5.81 4.80
C GLY A 434 -4.38 5.60 3.75
N VAL A 435 -4.50 4.38 3.21
CA VAL A 435 -5.65 3.88 2.47
C VAL A 435 -6.48 3.03 3.41
N ASP A 436 -7.77 3.24 3.45
CA ASP A 436 -8.74 2.41 4.19
C ASP A 436 -9.78 1.77 3.27
N THR A 437 -9.86 2.22 2.02
CA THR A 437 -10.86 1.79 1.06
C THR A 437 -10.20 1.38 -0.27
N ILE A 438 -10.54 0.19 -0.74
CA ILE A 438 -10.16 -0.29 -2.07
C ILE A 438 -11.34 -0.08 -3.02
N ILE A 439 -11.09 0.58 -4.15
CA ILE A 439 -12.04 0.69 -5.25
C ILE A 439 -11.63 -0.29 -6.35
N ILE A 440 -12.46 -1.28 -6.61
CA ILE A 440 -12.24 -2.25 -7.68
C ILE A 440 -12.76 -1.66 -9.00
N ASN A 441 -11.85 -1.23 -9.86
CA ASN A 441 -12.21 -0.68 -11.17
C ASN A 441 -12.35 -1.81 -12.22
N GLN A 442 -13.45 -2.59 -12.09
CA GLN A 442 -13.95 -3.57 -13.05
C GLN A 442 -15.47 -3.42 -13.12
N PHE A 443 -15.95 -2.45 -13.88
CA PHE A 443 -17.36 -2.04 -13.89
C PHE A 443 -18.23 -2.79 -14.90
N GLN A 444 -17.64 -3.48 -15.85
CA GLN A 444 -18.32 -4.26 -16.90
C GLN A 444 -18.04 -5.75 -16.75
N GLY A 445 -19.00 -6.55 -17.18
CA GLY A 445 -18.88 -8.00 -17.18
C GLY A 445 -19.25 -8.65 -15.85
N LEU A 446 -20.50 -9.12 -15.74
CA LEU A 446 -20.97 -9.83 -14.52
C LEU A 446 -20.10 -11.05 -14.20
N GLY A 447 -19.57 -11.73 -15.22
CA GLY A 447 -18.65 -12.87 -15.06
C GLY A 447 -17.33 -12.44 -14.39
N ASP A 448 -16.79 -11.30 -14.78
CA ASP A 448 -15.60 -10.71 -14.15
C ASP A 448 -15.85 -10.42 -12.66
N VAL A 449 -17.03 -9.84 -12.35
CA VAL A 449 -17.43 -9.57 -10.96
C VAL A 449 -17.44 -10.87 -10.16
N MET A 450 -18.15 -11.90 -10.61
CA MET A 450 -18.25 -13.18 -9.92
C MET A 450 -16.89 -13.85 -9.72
N PHE A 451 -16.03 -13.81 -10.73
CA PHE A 451 -14.69 -14.38 -10.66
C PHE A 451 -13.79 -13.68 -9.65
N MET A 452 -13.98 -12.38 -9.44
CA MET A 452 -13.13 -11.55 -8.59
C MET A 452 -13.65 -11.39 -7.15
N ILE A 453 -14.78 -11.98 -6.77
CA ILE A 453 -15.31 -11.88 -5.40
C ILE A 453 -14.28 -12.31 -4.35
N THR A 454 -13.53 -13.36 -4.61
CA THR A 454 -12.45 -13.82 -3.71
C THR A 454 -11.37 -12.74 -3.51
N ILE A 455 -11.01 -12.00 -4.56
CA ILE A 455 -10.06 -10.87 -4.44
C ILE A 455 -10.65 -9.76 -3.56
N ALA A 456 -11.92 -9.41 -3.77
CA ALA A 456 -12.59 -8.39 -2.96
C ALA A 456 -12.63 -8.78 -1.47
N ARG A 457 -12.98 -10.02 -1.17
CA ARG A 457 -13.03 -10.54 0.21
C ARG A 457 -11.68 -10.62 0.88
N LYS A 458 -10.62 -10.91 0.15
CA LYS A 458 -9.24 -10.85 0.68
C LYS A 458 -8.86 -9.43 1.13
N TYR A 459 -9.29 -8.39 0.42
CA TYR A 459 -9.10 -7.01 0.89
C TYR A 459 -9.92 -6.70 2.14
N ILE A 460 -11.16 -7.20 2.24
CA ILE A 460 -11.99 -7.06 3.44
C ILE A 460 -11.32 -7.72 4.65
N GLU A 461 -10.77 -8.92 4.48
CA GLU A 461 -10.03 -9.64 5.53
C GLU A 461 -8.74 -8.92 5.97
N GLN A 462 -8.13 -8.16 5.08
CA GLN A 462 -6.99 -7.29 5.39
C GLN A 462 -7.40 -5.99 6.10
N GLY A 463 -8.70 -5.80 6.36
CA GLY A 463 -9.24 -4.63 7.07
C GLY A 463 -9.61 -3.45 6.18
N PHE A 464 -9.61 -3.62 4.85
CA PHE A 464 -10.05 -2.56 3.93
C PHE A 464 -11.57 -2.60 3.72
N LYS A 465 -12.17 -1.43 3.60
CA LYS A 465 -13.49 -1.31 2.98
C LYS A 465 -13.35 -1.54 1.47
N VAL A 466 -14.22 -2.35 0.87
CA VAL A 466 -14.25 -2.56 -0.57
C VAL A 466 -15.46 -1.85 -1.18
N LEU A 467 -15.18 -0.95 -2.11
CA LEU A 467 -16.18 -0.23 -2.89
C LEU A 467 -16.05 -0.66 -4.36
N TRP A 468 -17.12 -1.18 -4.94
CA TRP A 468 -17.07 -1.73 -6.28
C TRP A 468 -18.08 -1.06 -7.21
N PRO A 469 -17.67 -0.05 -7.98
CA PRO A 469 -18.53 0.55 -9.00
C PRO A 469 -18.78 -0.44 -10.14
N ILE A 470 -20.05 -0.74 -10.41
CA ILE A 470 -20.48 -1.64 -11.48
C ILE A 470 -21.56 -0.99 -12.35
N ASN A 471 -21.80 -1.59 -13.52
CA ASN A 471 -22.88 -1.17 -14.40
C ASN A 471 -24.21 -1.27 -13.65
N PRO A 472 -25.08 -0.25 -13.71
CA PRO A 472 -26.38 -0.24 -13.04
C PRO A 472 -27.25 -1.47 -13.31
N LEU A 473 -27.13 -2.08 -14.49
CA LEU A 473 -27.83 -3.32 -14.85
C LEU A 473 -27.51 -4.52 -13.94
N PHE A 474 -26.40 -4.46 -13.20
CA PHE A 474 -25.94 -5.55 -12.35
C PHE A 474 -26.04 -5.23 -10.85
N LEU A 475 -26.55 -4.05 -10.47
CA LEU A 475 -26.57 -3.63 -9.06
C LEU A 475 -27.36 -4.58 -8.13
N ASP A 476 -28.35 -5.25 -8.67
CA ASP A 476 -29.13 -6.24 -7.92
C ASP A 476 -28.31 -7.43 -7.39
N ILE A 477 -27.07 -7.62 -7.88
CA ILE A 477 -26.14 -8.63 -7.34
C ILE A 477 -25.77 -8.35 -5.87
N GLN A 478 -25.92 -7.10 -5.39
CA GLN A 478 -25.74 -6.71 -4.00
C GLN A 478 -26.52 -7.59 -3.01
N LYS A 479 -27.68 -8.09 -3.41
CA LYS A 479 -28.54 -8.96 -2.58
C LYS A 479 -27.85 -10.28 -2.23
N HIS A 480 -26.89 -10.70 -3.04
CA HIS A 480 -26.20 -11.99 -2.95
C HIS A 480 -24.80 -11.90 -2.33
N TYR A 481 -24.23 -10.69 -2.22
CA TYR A 481 -22.91 -10.41 -1.65
C TYR A 481 -23.00 -9.19 -0.72
N LEU A 482 -23.43 -9.44 0.52
CA LEU A 482 -23.77 -8.38 1.48
C LEU A 482 -22.55 -7.72 2.12
N ASP A 483 -21.40 -8.31 1.99
CA ASP A 483 -20.12 -7.88 2.55
C ASP A 483 -19.32 -6.94 1.62
N ILE A 484 -19.79 -6.77 0.38
CA ILE A 484 -19.14 -5.91 -0.63
C ILE A 484 -20.09 -4.77 -0.97
N ASP A 485 -19.62 -3.53 -0.96
CA ASP A 485 -20.41 -2.35 -1.35
C ASP A 485 -20.39 -2.16 -2.87
N PHE A 486 -21.37 -2.71 -3.59
CA PHE A 486 -21.58 -2.41 -5.00
C PHE A 486 -22.32 -1.10 -5.17
N ILE A 487 -21.84 -0.24 -6.07
CA ILE A 487 -22.44 1.06 -6.34
C ILE A 487 -22.60 1.31 -7.84
N ASP A 488 -23.55 2.15 -8.19
CA ASP A 488 -23.70 2.60 -9.58
C ASP A 488 -22.43 3.35 -10.02
N MET A 489 -21.77 2.84 -11.06
CA MET A 489 -20.55 3.44 -11.60
C MET A 489 -20.74 4.91 -12.02
N ASN A 490 -21.95 5.33 -12.36
CA ASN A 490 -22.24 6.70 -12.76
C ASN A 490 -22.23 7.69 -11.59
N LEU A 491 -22.33 7.22 -10.35
CA LEU A 491 -22.30 8.05 -9.13
C LEU A 491 -20.89 8.47 -8.75
N LEU A 492 -19.86 7.74 -9.17
CA LEU A 492 -18.48 8.08 -8.89
C LEU A 492 -17.83 8.78 -10.07
N LYS A 493 -17.26 9.96 -9.84
CA LYS A 493 -16.45 10.69 -10.84
C LYS A 493 -15.05 10.07 -10.95
N LEU A 494 -14.98 8.80 -11.34
CA LEU A 494 -13.73 8.09 -11.54
C LEU A 494 -13.34 8.05 -13.02
N ASN A 495 -12.04 8.05 -13.29
CA ASN A 495 -11.57 7.73 -14.62
C ASN A 495 -11.47 6.20 -14.78
N TYR A 496 -12.49 5.60 -15.38
CA TYR A 496 -12.58 4.15 -15.56
C TYR A 496 -11.64 3.60 -16.64
N ASN A 497 -11.00 4.46 -17.44
CA ASN A 497 -10.03 4.06 -18.48
C ASN A 497 -8.57 4.15 -18.02
N VAL A 498 -8.34 4.30 -16.73
CA VAL A 498 -6.98 4.31 -16.15
C VAL A 498 -6.41 2.90 -16.14
N LYS A 499 -5.19 2.78 -16.63
CA LYS A 499 -4.46 1.48 -16.67
C LYS A 499 -3.69 1.17 -15.39
N TYR A 500 -3.47 2.16 -14.52
CA TYR A 500 -2.59 2.02 -13.35
C TYR A 500 -3.33 2.35 -12.06
N PRO A 501 -2.95 1.73 -10.92
CA PRO A 501 -3.53 2.08 -9.64
C PRO A 501 -3.22 3.54 -9.29
N TYR A 502 -4.17 4.19 -8.63
CA TYR A 502 -3.98 5.56 -8.16
C TYR A 502 -4.76 5.82 -6.87
N LYS A 503 -4.29 6.78 -6.09
CA LYS A 503 -4.95 7.18 -4.84
C LYS A 503 -5.90 8.36 -5.09
N VAL A 504 -7.12 8.25 -4.53
CA VAL A 504 -8.10 9.34 -4.45
C VAL A 504 -8.52 9.45 -2.99
N SER A 505 -8.14 10.53 -2.30
CA SER A 505 -8.37 10.67 -0.88
C SER A 505 -7.76 9.49 -0.08
N ASN A 506 -8.57 8.78 0.72
CA ASN A 506 -8.22 7.55 1.43
C ASN A 506 -8.50 6.26 0.64
N CYS A 507 -8.87 6.38 -0.63
CA CYS A 507 -9.18 5.24 -1.49
C CYS A 507 -8.02 4.90 -2.42
N TRP A 508 -7.79 3.60 -2.66
CA TRP A 508 -6.87 3.06 -3.65
C TRP A 508 -7.67 2.42 -4.79
N VAL A 509 -7.57 3.00 -5.99
CA VAL A 509 -8.29 2.53 -7.17
C VAL A 509 -7.45 1.49 -7.90
N MET A 510 -7.97 0.26 -8.01
CA MET A 510 -7.32 -0.88 -8.63
C MET A 510 -7.92 -1.15 -10.03
N PRO A 511 -7.17 -0.94 -11.13
CA PRO A 511 -7.69 -1.03 -12.51
C PRO A 511 -7.67 -2.46 -13.05
N PHE A 512 -8.58 -3.31 -12.64
CA PHE A 512 -8.65 -4.71 -13.09
C PHE A 512 -9.04 -4.92 -14.54
N ARG A 513 -9.53 -3.91 -15.22
CA ARG A 513 -9.94 -4.00 -16.63
C ARG A 513 -8.78 -4.25 -17.60
N PHE A 514 -7.56 -3.83 -17.26
CA PHE A 514 -6.39 -3.89 -18.13
C PHE A 514 -5.27 -4.77 -17.57
N THR A 515 -5.60 -5.72 -16.71
CA THR A 515 -4.58 -6.55 -16.02
C THR A 515 -3.82 -7.46 -16.96
N ASP A 516 -4.45 -7.95 -18.04
CA ASP A 516 -3.77 -8.72 -19.09
C ASP A 516 -2.62 -7.94 -19.75
N TYR A 517 -2.84 -6.66 -20.04
CA TYR A 517 -1.81 -5.75 -20.52
C TYR A 517 -0.73 -5.52 -19.46
N LEU A 518 -1.13 -5.28 -18.20
CA LEU A 518 -0.22 -4.94 -17.10
C LEU A 518 0.70 -6.11 -16.74
N VAL A 519 0.20 -7.34 -16.70
CA VAL A 519 1.00 -8.53 -16.41
C VAL A 519 1.64 -9.15 -17.66
N GLY A 520 1.37 -8.60 -18.85
CA GLY A 520 1.99 -9.04 -20.11
C GLY A 520 1.55 -10.42 -20.60
N VAL A 521 0.32 -10.84 -20.29
CA VAL A 521 -0.24 -12.12 -20.75
C VAL A 521 -1.10 -11.95 -22.01
N LYS A 522 -1.35 -13.05 -22.72
CA LYS A 522 -2.23 -13.07 -23.89
C LYS A 522 -3.69 -12.92 -23.47
N TYR A 523 -4.55 -12.46 -24.38
CA TYR A 523 -5.99 -12.27 -24.14
C TYR A 523 -6.68 -13.51 -23.57
N LYS A 524 -6.30 -14.72 -23.98
CA LYS A 524 -6.83 -15.98 -23.45
C LYS A 524 -6.61 -16.16 -21.93
N ASP A 525 -5.65 -15.46 -21.36
CA ASP A 525 -5.36 -15.48 -19.93
C ASP A 525 -5.86 -14.22 -19.19
N CYS A 526 -6.74 -13.42 -19.82
CA CYS A 526 -7.20 -12.13 -19.27
C CYS A 526 -7.87 -12.28 -17.90
N MET A 527 -8.59 -13.38 -17.64
CA MET A 527 -9.20 -13.63 -16.33
C MET A 527 -8.13 -14.03 -15.29
N LYS A 528 -7.16 -14.89 -15.66
CA LYS A 528 -6.04 -15.23 -14.77
C LYS A 528 -5.22 -14.00 -14.39
N SER A 529 -5.07 -13.06 -15.32
CA SER A 529 -4.30 -11.82 -15.10
C SER A 529 -4.79 -11.01 -13.91
N LYS A 530 -6.08 -11.08 -13.57
CA LYS A 530 -6.67 -10.38 -12.43
C LYS A 530 -6.08 -10.87 -11.09
N TYR A 531 -5.90 -12.18 -10.96
CA TYR A 531 -5.25 -12.78 -9.78
C TYR A 531 -3.73 -12.56 -9.82
N MET A 532 -3.09 -12.76 -10.97
CA MET A 532 -1.66 -12.48 -11.14
C MET A 532 -1.31 -11.05 -10.77
N TYR A 533 -2.18 -10.09 -11.11
CA TYR A 533 -2.00 -8.67 -10.81
C TYR A 533 -1.92 -8.39 -9.30
N VAL A 534 -2.67 -9.12 -8.49
CA VAL A 534 -2.63 -8.99 -7.02
C VAL A 534 -1.72 -10.03 -6.35
N GLY A 535 -0.96 -10.79 -7.14
CA GLY A 535 -0.03 -11.79 -6.63
C GLY A 535 -0.64 -13.07 -6.10
N ASP A 536 -1.87 -13.36 -6.52
CA ASP A 536 -2.63 -14.53 -6.10
C ASP A 536 -2.65 -15.65 -7.16
N ASN A 537 -2.94 -16.86 -6.69
CA ASN A 537 -3.24 -17.97 -7.58
C ASN A 537 -4.71 -17.89 -8.04
N TRP A 538 -4.94 -17.79 -9.34
CA TRP A 538 -6.30 -17.76 -9.92
C TRP A 538 -7.12 -19.02 -9.62
N GLU A 539 -6.51 -20.16 -9.35
CA GLU A 539 -7.21 -21.41 -9.00
C GLU A 539 -8.01 -21.31 -7.70
N THR A 540 -7.67 -20.32 -6.86
CA THR A 540 -8.38 -20.04 -5.60
C THR A 540 -9.64 -19.18 -5.77
N TRP A 541 -10.08 -18.88 -6.99
CA TRP A 541 -11.18 -17.96 -7.22
C TRP A 541 -12.51 -18.39 -6.56
N LYS A 542 -12.69 -19.69 -6.32
CA LYS A 542 -13.88 -20.26 -5.67
C LYS A 542 -13.81 -20.23 -4.15
N ASP A 543 -12.63 -20.11 -3.57
CA ASP A 543 -12.40 -20.35 -2.13
C ASP A 543 -13.24 -19.43 -1.23
N LYS A 544 -13.47 -18.20 -1.71
CA LYS A 544 -14.26 -17.19 -1.02
C LYS A 544 -15.38 -16.60 -1.89
N ALA A 545 -15.82 -17.36 -2.89
CA ALA A 545 -16.87 -16.92 -3.82
C ALA A 545 -18.30 -17.28 -3.34
N GLU A 546 -18.48 -17.52 -2.05
CA GLU A 546 -19.78 -17.85 -1.47
C GLU A 546 -20.87 -16.87 -1.89
N ILE A 547 -22.00 -17.42 -2.36
CA ILE A 547 -23.18 -16.70 -2.78
C ILE A 547 -24.28 -16.88 -1.73
N LYS A 548 -24.89 -15.79 -1.30
CA LYS A 548 -26.13 -15.86 -0.51
C LYS A 548 -27.31 -16.10 -1.45
N PHE A 549 -27.76 -17.35 -1.54
CA PHE A 549 -28.95 -17.70 -2.32
C PHE A 549 -30.24 -17.29 -1.56
N ASP A 550 -31.18 -16.66 -2.28
CA ASP A 550 -32.54 -16.45 -1.79
C ASP A 550 -33.44 -17.55 -2.30
N THR A 551 -33.64 -18.60 -1.47
CA THR A 551 -34.44 -19.78 -1.83
C THR A 551 -35.91 -19.40 -2.11
N ARG A 552 -36.47 -18.40 -1.40
CA ARG A 552 -37.84 -17.95 -1.61
C ARG A 552 -38.00 -17.32 -2.99
N LYS A 553 -37.06 -16.42 -3.35
CA LYS A 553 -37.04 -15.80 -4.69
C LYS A 553 -36.85 -16.81 -5.79
N ALA A 554 -35.97 -17.78 -5.62
CA ALA A 554 -35.73 -18.82 -6.59
C ALA A 554 -36.96 -19.76 -6.77
N LEU A 555 -37.70 -20.07 -5.69
CA LEU A 555 -38.97 -20.83 -5.78
C LEU A 555 -40.08 -20.00 -6.43
N GLU A 556 -40.14 -18.68 -6.17
CA GLU A 556 -41.05 -17.79 -6.88
C GLU A 556 -40.79 -17.82 -8.39
N LEU A 557 -39.54 -17.74 -8.82
CA LEU A 557 -39.14 -17.84 -10.21
C LEU A 557 -39.52 -19.20 -10.82
N PHE A 558 -39.28 -20.28 -10.07
CA PHE A 558 -39.63 -21.62 -10.45
C PHE A 558 -41.14 -21.78 -10.76
N ASN A 559 -41.98 -21.14 -9.90
CA ASN A 559 -43.43 -21.12 -10.08
C ASN A 559 -43.87 -20.24 -11.27
N ILE A 560 -43.24 -19.06 -11.46
CA ILE A 560 -43.49 -18.17 -12.61
C ILE A 560 -43.23 -18.91 -13.92
N LEU A 561 -42.17 -19.70 -13.98
CA LEU A 561 -41.83 -20.54 -15.14
C LEU A 561 -42.74 -21.74 -15.30
N GLY A 562 -43.64 -22.00 -14.35
CA GLY A 562 -44.60 -23.13 -14.39
C GLY A 562 -43.93 -24.50 -14.35
N ILE A 563 -42.77 -24.61 -13.68
CA ILE A 563 -42.02 -25.87 -13.58
C ILE A 563 -42.62 -26.72 -12.47
N LYS A 564 -42.97 -27.99 -12.77
CA LYS A 564 -43.49 -28.92 -11.78
C LYS A 564 -42.37 -29.72 -11.11
N TYR A 565 -42.57 -30.06 -9.84
CA TYR A 565 -41.62 -30.89 -9.12
C TYR A 565 -41.40 -32.24 -9.82
N GLY A 566 -40.12 -32.56 -10.10
CA GLY A 566 -39.76 -33.80 -10.81
C GLY A 566 -39.90 -33.75 -12.34
N GLU A 567 -40.31 -32.62 -12.89
CA GLU A 567 -40.43 -32.43 -14.34
C GLU A 567 -39.03 -32.44 -14.98
N LYS A 568 -38.88 -33.17 -16.10
CA LYS A 568 -37.67 -33.08 -16.92
C LYS A 568 -37.82 -31.96 -17.93
N PHE A 569 -36.84 -31.06 -17.98
CA PHE A 569 -36.81 -29.98 -18.95
C PHE A 569 -35.36 -29.63 -19.33
N THR A 570 -35.23 -28.98 -20.47
CA THR A 570 -33.98 -28.42 -20.99
C THR A 570 -34.01 -26.91 -20.78
N LEU A 571 -33.00 -26.38 -20.07
CA LEU A 571 -32.83 -24.94 -19.91
C LEU A 571 -31.92 -24.39 -21.02
N ILE A 572 -32.38 -23.33 -21.70
CA ILE A 572 -31.69 -22.77 -22.85
C ILE A 572 -31.38 -21.28 -22.60
N ASN A 573 -30.11 -20.89 -22.75
CA ASN A 573 -29.70 -19.49 -22.76
C ASN A 573 -28.96 -19.17 -24.06
N ARG A 574 -29.63 -18.44 -24.95
CA ARG A 574 -29.08 -17.96 -26.23
C ARG A 574 -28.46 -16.59 -26.14
N LYS A 575 -28.97 -15.73 -25.24
CA LYS A 575 -28.65 -14.33 -25.21
C LYS A 575 -27.31 -14.04 -24.54
N PHE A 576 -26.57 -13.12 -25.14
CA PHE A 576 -25.32 -12.62 -24.60
C PHE A 576 -25.18 -11.10 -24.85
N ARG A 577 -24.09 -10.49 -24.35
CA ARG A 577 -23.88 -9.04 -24.16
C ARG A 577 -24.77 -8.45 -23.07
N SER A 578 -24.34 -7.32 -22.51
CA SER A 578 -25.04 -6.68 -21.37
C SER A 578 -26.42 -6.14 -21.75
N ASP A 579 -26.65 -5.84 -23.03
CA ASP A 579 -27.90 -5.34 -23.60
C ASP A 579 -28.75 -6.49 -24.22
N PHE A 580 -28.31 -7.76 -24.10
CA PHE A 580 -28.93 -8.94 -24.69
C PHE A 580 -29.13 -8.89 -26.22
N SER A 581 -28.35 -8.05 -26.92
CA SER A 581 -28.43 -7.90 -28.39
C SER A 581 -27.76 -9.04 -29.13
N GLY A 582 -26.87 -9.83 -28.50
CA GLY A 582 -26.24 -10.98 -29.11
C GLY A 582 -27.11 -12.24 -28.93
N GLU A 583 -27.14 -13.12 -29.93
CA GLU A 583 -27.86 -14.37 -29.90
C GLU A 583 -27.05 -15.49 -30.54
N ALA A 584 -26.88 -16.62 -29.82
CA ALA A 584 -26.20 -17.79 -30.30
C ALA A 584 -27.19 -18.78 -30.90
N ASP A 585 -26.78 -19.47 -31.96
CA ASP A 585 -27.56 -20.56 -32.56
C ASP A 585 -27.43 -21.83 -31.70
N ILE A 586 -28.51 -22.18 -31.01
CA ILE A 586 -28.56 -23.34 -30.12
C ILE A 586 -29.66 -24.29 -30.65
N VAL A 587 -29.28 -25.50 -30.98
CA VAL A 587 -30.22 -26.53 -31.42
C VAL A 587 -31.13 -26.94 -30.26
N MET A 588 -32.44 -26.94 -30.49
CA MET A 588 -33.44 -27.30 -29.49
C MET A 588 -33.51 -28.80 -29.28
N ASP A 589 -33.63 -29.23 -28.01
CA ASP A 589 -34.01 -30.61 -27.67
C ASP A 589 -35.51 -30.79 -27.94
N LEU A 590 -35.85 -31.73 -28.83
CA LEU A 590 -37.23 -32.01 -29.21
C LEU A 590 -37.96 -32.96 -28.25
N ASP A 591 -37.22 -33.67 -27.39
CA ASP A 591 -37.78 -34.72 -26.52
C ASP A 591 -38.21 -34.20 -25.14
N ASN A 592 -37.72 -32.99 -24.74
CA ASN A 592 -38.05 -32.40 -23.46
C ASN A 592 -38.72 -31.04 -23.62
N ARG A 593 -39.40 -30.59 -22.55
CA ARG A 593 -39.88 -29.21 -22.46
C ARG A 593 -38.69 -28.27 -22.47
N ASN A 594 -38.66 -27.29 -23.38
CA ASN A 594 -37.66 -26.26 -23.45
C ASN A 594 -38.10 -25.03 -22.64
N ILE A 595 -37.23 -24.55 -21.75
CA ILE A 595 -37.40 -23.31 -20.98
C ILE A 595 -36.29 -22.36 -21.41
N GLU A 596 -36.67 -21.26 -22.05
CA GLU A 596 -35.75 -20.26 -22.49
C GLU A 596 -35.48 -19.23 -21.38
N MET A 597 -34.20 -18.97 -21.11
CA MET A 597 -33.78 -18.03 -20.11
C MET A 597 -33.89 -16.62 -20.66
N VAL A 598 -34.76 -15.83 -20.08
CA VAL A 598 -34.99 -14.42 -20.41
C VAL A 598 -34.91 -13.56 -19.15
N PRO A 599 -34.55 -12.27 -19.27
CA PRO A 599 -34.64 -11.35 -18.14
C PRO A 599 -36.06 -11.29 -17.60
N ILE A 600 -36.24 -11.49 -16.30
CA ILE A 600 -37.52 -11.37 -15.61
C ILE A 600 -37.36 -10.27 -14.57
N GLU A 601 -38.25 -9.28 -14.61
CA GLU A 601 -38.19 -8.12 -13.69
C GLU A 601 -38.20 -8.57 -12.22
N GLY A 602 -37.26 -8.03 -11.45
CA GLY A 602 -37.10 -8.32 -10.03
C GLY A 602 -36.25 -9.58 -9.73
N PHE A 603 -35.73 -10.29 -10.76
CA PHE A 603 -34.87 -11.46 -10.61
C PHE A 603 -33.48 -11.22 -11.21
N THR A 604 -32.46 -11.68 -10.49
CA THR A 604 -31.06 -11.69 -10.93
C THR A 604 -30.70 -13.02 -11.60
N LEU A 605 -29.54 -13.08 -12.26
CA LEU A 605 -28.98 -14.36 -12.76
C LEU A 605 -28.86 -15.39 -11.62
N ILE A 606 -28.53 -14.97 -10.42
CA ILE A 606 -28.31 -15.87 -9.28
C ILE A 606 -29.63 -16.50 -8.81
N ASP A 607 -30.75 -15.81 -8.93
CA ASP A 607 -32.08 -16.33 -8.56
C ASP A 607 -32.52 -17.54 -9.43
N TRP A 608 -31.89 -17.73 -10.59
CA TRP A 608 -32.10 -18.90 -11.45
C TRP A 608 -31.46 -20.20 -10.94
N TYR A 609 -30.73 -20.17 -9.82
CA TYR A 609 -29.93 -21.30 -9.35
C TYR A 609 -30.76 -22.60 -9.17
N LEU A 610 -31.99 -22.54 -8.66
CA LEU A 610 -32.85 -23.70 -8.54
C LEU A 610 -33.31 -24.24 -9.89
N VAL A 611 -33.55 -23.36 -10.87
CA VAL A 611 -33.91 -23.76 -12.25
C VAL A 611 -32.74 -24.47 -12.90
N PHE A 612 -31.50 -23.94 -12.74
CA PHE A 612 -30.28 -24.62 -13.19
C PHE A 612 -30.14 -26.01 -12.56
N MET A 613 -30.30 -26.12 -11.24
CA MET A 613 -30.13 -27.38 -10.51
C MET A 613 -31.22 -28.42 -10.81
N ALA A 614 -32.38 -27.99 -11.24
CA ALA A 614 -33.50 -28.87 -11.58
C ALA A 614 -33.50 -29.34 -13.04
N ALA A 615 -32.82 -28.63 -13.93
CA ALA A 615 -32.77 -28.97 -15.35
C ALA A 615 -32.08 -30.33 -15.59
N SER A 616 -32.62 -31.11 -16.52
CA SER A 616 -32.01 -32.36 -17.00
C SER A 616 -30.90 -32.09 -18.00
N SER A 617 -31.01 -31.01 -18.78
CA SER A 617 -30.00 -30.56 -19.71
C SER A 617 -29.96 -29.03 -19.69
N ILE A 618 -28.75 -28.47 -19.80
CA ILE A 618 -28.49 -27.01 -19.84
C ILE A 618 -27.74 -26.71 -21.13
N HIS A 619 -28.30 -25.85 -21.95
CA HIS A 619 -27.69 -25.38 -23.19
C HIS A 619 -27.47 -23.88 -23.06
N THR A 620 -26.22 -23.45 -22.98
CA THR A 620 -25.92 -22.02 -22.76
C THR A 620 -24.75 -21.55 -23.61
N VAL A 621 -24.85 -20.32 -24.07
CA VAL A 621 -23.71 -19.58 -24.61
C VAL A 621 -22.73 -19.22 -23.50
N GLY A 622 -21.44 -19.18 -23.83
CA GLY A 622 -20.35 -18.86 -22.91
C GLY A 622 -20.43 -17.43 -22.38
N THR A 623 -21.05 -17.20 -21.22
CA THR A 623 -21.27 -15.92 -20.56
C THR A 623 -20.95 -15.99 -19.05
N SER A 624 -21.40 -15.01 -18.28
CA SER A 624 -21.33 -15.00 -16.80
C SER A 624 -21.97 -16.24 -16.14
N ILE A 625 -22.86 -16.93 -16.84
CA ILE A 625 -23.48 -18.17 -16.38
C ILE A 625 -22.46 -19.25 -16.06
N ILE A 626 -21.35 -19.31 -16.78
CA ILE A 626 -20.27 -20.30 -16.55
C ILE A 626 -19.77 -20.23 -15.10
N TYR A 627 -19.58 -19.01 -14.57
CA TYR A 627 -19.10 -18.83 -13.19
C TYR A 627 -20.13 -19.30 -12.17
N LEU A 628 -21.42 -19.07 -12.43
CA LEU A 628 -22.50 -19.59 -11.58
C LEU A 628 -22.54 -21.11 -11.63
N LEU A 629 -22.47 -21.75 -12.82
CA LEU A 629 -22.44 -23.20 -12.97
C LEU A 629 -21.30 -23.83 -12.18
N GLU A 630 -20.11 -23.22 -12.19
CA GLU A 630 -18.96 -23.70 -11.44
C GLU A 630 -19.12 -23.61 -9.91
N LEU A 631 -20.02 -22.77 -9.40
CA LEU A 631 -20.34 -22.64 -7.98
C LEU A 631 -21.49 -23.58 -7.55
N LEU A 632 -22.34 -24.05 -8.48
CA LEU A 632 -23.46 -24.96 -8.19
C LEU A 632 -23.04 -26.43 -8.13
N ASN A 633 -23.87 -27.26 -7.51
CA ASN A 633 -23.71 -28.70 -7.47
C ASN A 633 -24.84 -29.35 -8.28
N PHE A 634 -24.51 -29.99 -9.39
CA PHE A 634 -25.48 -30.67 -10.25
C PHE A 634 -25.58 -32.17 -9.93
N LYS A 635 -26.69 -32.76 -10.35
CA LYS A 635 -26.80 -34.22 -10.41
C LYS A 635 -25.82 -34.76 -11.45
N LYS A 636 -25.34 -35.98 -11.24
CA LYS A 636 -24.33 -36.62 -12.12
C LYS A 636 -24.81 -36.79 -13.57
N GLU A 637 -26.09 -36.95 -13.76
CA GLU A 637 -26.76 -37.14 -15.04
C GLU A 637 -27.08 -35.84 -15.79
N THR A 638 -26.92 -34.68 -15.17
CA THR A 638 -27.20 -33.37 -15.82
C THR A 638 -26.18 -33.12 -16.92
N GLN A 639 -26.65 -32.92 -18.15
CA GLN A 639 -25.80 -32.57 -19.29
C GLN A 639 -25.68 -31.06 -19.41
N ILE A 640 -24.45 -30.56 -19.59
CA ILE A 640 -24.17 -29.11 -19.71
C ILE A 640 -23.47 -28.87 -21.05
N HIS A 641 -24.15 -28.18 -21.93
CA HIS A 641 -23.71 -27.83 -23.28
C HIS A 641 -23.34 -26.37 -23.36
N ILE A 642 -22.12 -26.06 -23.83
CA ILE A 642 -21.59 -24.70 -23.97
C ILE A 642 -21.40 -24.39 -25.45
N TYR A 643 -21.96 -23.29 -25.89
CA TYR A 643 -21.91 -22.82 -27.27
C TYR A 643 -21.03 -21.58 -27.41
N LEU A 644 -20.42 -21.41 -28.59
CA LEU A 644 -19.73 -20.16 -28.95
C LEU A 644 -20.71 -18.98 -29.00
N ARG A 645 -20.26 -17.80 -28.67
CA ARG A 645 -21.04 -16.58 -28.80
C ARG A 645 -21.16 -16.12 -30.25
N GLU A 646 -20.07 -16.28 -31.01
CA GLU A 646 -19.97 -15.87 -32.42
C GLU A 646 -19.13 -16.93 -33.16
N PRO A 647 -19.40 -17.20 -34.46
CA PRO A 647 -18.76 -18.31 -35.20
C PRO A 647 -17.25 -18.23 -35.35
N ASP A 648 -16.69 -17.02 -35.29
CA ASP A 648 -15.26 -16.75 -35.38
C ASP A 648 -14.58 -16.59 -34.01
N GLU A 649 -15.32 -16.81 -32.93
CA GLU A 649 -14.80 -16.65 -31.58
C GLU A 649 -13.83 -17.77 -31.20
N LYS A 650 -12.62 -17.41 -30.81
CA LYS A 650 -11.61 -18.32 -30.23
C LYS A 650 -11.80 -18.55 -28.74
N SER A 651 -12.98 -18.40 -28.22
CA SER A 651 -13.24 -18.14 -26.81
C SER A 651 -13.25 -19.32 -25.87
N PHE A 652 -13.31 -20.56 -26.36
CA PHE A 652 -13.22 -21.70 -25.43
C PHE A 652 -11.87 -21.75 -24.72
N GLU A 653 -10.80 -21.32 -25.38
CA GLU A 653 -9.49 -21.18 -24.74
C GLU A 653 -9.51 -20.27 -23.50
N ASN A 654 -10.49 -19.34 -23.41
CA ASN A 654 -10.64 -18.41 -22.29
C ASN A 654 -11.36 -19.02 -21.09
N TYR A 655 -12.10 -20.13 -21.26
CA TYR A 655 -12.95 -20.70 -20.23
C TYR A 655 -12.53 -22.10 -19.79
N GLU A 656 -11.83 -22.85 -20.60
CA GLU A 656 -11.43 -24.24 -20.31
C GLU A 656 -10.74 -24.39 -18.94
N TYR A 657 -9.92 -23.43 -18.53
CA TYR A 657 -9.26 -23.50 -17.24
C TYR A 657 -10.18 -23.17 -16.06
N ILE A 658 -11.31 -22.47 -16.28
CA ILE A 658 -12.31 -22.13 -15.26
C ILE A 658 -13.27 -23.29 -15.07
N MET A 659 -13.67 -23.95 -16.18
CA MET A 659 -14.71 -24.98 -16.27
C MET A 659 -14.15 -26.36 -15.91
N ARG A 660 -13.94 -26.62 -14.62
CA ARG A 660 -13.28 -27.83 -14.12
C ARG A 660 -14.14 -28.69 -13.20
N LYS A 661 -15.29 -28.19 -12.74
CA LYS A 661 -16.10 -28.88 -11.74
C LYS A 661 -17.02 -29.92 -12.32
N HIS A 662 -17.50 -29.71 -13.56
CA HIS A 662 -18.49 -30.57 -14.23
C HIS A 662 -17.95 -31.05 -15.59
N SER A 663 -18.63 -32.06 -16.15
CA SER A 663 -18.38 -32.49 -17.54
C SER A 663 -19.15 -31.58 -18.48
N TYR A 664 -18.44 -30.83 -19.32
CA TYR A 664 -19.03 -29.93 -20.30
C TYR A 664 -18.91 -30.47 -21.71
N ILE A 665 -19.93 -30.22 -22.50
CA ILE A 665 -19.99 -30.57 -23.93
C ILE A 665 -19.90 -29.26 -24.71
N PHE A 666 -18.81 -29.07 -25.43
CA PHE A 666 -18.56 -27.83 -26.18
C PHE A 666 -19.06 -27.96 -27.61
N HIS A 667 -19.73 -26.94 -28.12
CA HIS A 667 -20.24 -26.81 -29.49
C HIS A 667 -19.50 -25.65 -30.19
N HIS A 668 -18.77 -26.06 -31.25
CA HIS A 668 -17.95 -25.14 -32.08
C HIS A 668 -18.73 -24.62 -33.27
#